data_a28a54abc082e01be42f40daabaa84ba
#
_entry.id   a28a54abc082e01be42f40daabaa84ba
#
_cell.length_a   1.000
_cell.length_b   1.000
_cell.length_c   1.000
_cell.angle_alpha   90.00
_cell.angle_beta   90.00
_cell.angle_gamma   90.00
#
_symmetry.space_group_name_H-M   'P 1'
#
loop_
_entity.id
_entity.type
_entity.pdbx_description
1 polymer ?
#
loop_
_entity_poly.entity_id
_entity_poly.type
_entity_poly.pdbx_seq_one_letter_code
_entity_poly.pdbx_strand_id
1 'polypeptide(L)'
;MIPRERRYGNTNGVFNIPTMKLITVEQMEAATERLLETGRQVGADSWQQRVKNQTPHCKFGEEGICCRICSMGPCRITPKAPRGICGCDVHGIVARNYLRFTAGGSATHSDHGREICHTLYQTREGGNYTVKDPAKLKRIAGEWGVETEGKDIYDLAHEIAEMALMEYGKPFGTQRWLSRAPEHTRKLWHDAGIEPRAIDREVSQSLHMTHMGCSSLPEALIRQSLRAGLSDGWGGSMCGTEFSDVLFGTPKPVDTTANLGVMEKDMVNIVVHGHDPSLSEMIVFYAQDPEMIALAKEQGAKGINICGVCCTANEVAMRHGIPMAGNFLQQENVVLTGACEAIVVDVQCIFPALGPLSKCFHTKFITTSPIARMPDSDFIEFHAENAGENAKAIVKLAVENFKNRNQDLVHIPDLKQDATVGYSVEAIKKCLDGVTNTQVDVTGTMKPLVECVKSGVLRGAVAMVGCNNPKVRPDTAHIELMKKLIANDIIVVVSGCSAQAAAKAGLLSKEAKELCGDGLKRVCELVDIPPILHMGSCVDISRMMILASDIAKDSGWNISQIPLVGCAPEWMSEKAVSIGNYVVATGIDTFLGVDPYTKGSTEVTELLQGEHGIKDWVEAKYTVELDIEKLGDKMIQAIEDKRAALGI
;
A
#
# COMPACT_ATOMS: atom_id res chain seq x y z
N MET A 1 -21.60 9.07 23.62
CA MET A 1 -20.95 10.40 23.68
C MET A 1 -19.52 10.19 24.14
N ILE A 2 -18.58 10.09 23.22
CA ILE A 2 -17.15 10.00 23.53
C ILE A 2 -16.65 11.43 23.72
N PRO A 3 -15.98 11.78 24.83
CA PRO A 3 -15.46 13.12 25.04
C PRO A 3 -14.41 13.42 23.96
N ARG A 4 -14.58 14.52 23.23
CA ARG A 4 -13.52 15.14 22.43
C ARG A 4 -12.36 15.51 23.34
N GLU A 5 -11.13 15.20 22.86
CA GLU A 5 -9.85 15.63 23.43
C GLU A 5 -9.25 14.76 24.54
N ARG A 6 -8.58 13.69 24.14
CA ARG A 6 -7.30 13.32 24.76
C ARG A 6 -6.30 13.02 23.67
N ARG A 7 -5.51 14.05 23.33
CA ARG A 7 -4.27 13.90 22.57
C ARG A 7 -3.31 13.07 23.42
N TYR A 8 -2.54 12.20 22.78
CA TYR A 8 -1.31 11.66 23.37
C TYR A 8 -0.51 12.85 23.93
N GLY A 9 -0.19 12.82 25.23
CA GLY A 9 0.21 13.97 26.01
C GLY A 9 1.34 14.77 25.40
N ASN A 10 1.04 16.01 25.11
CA ASN A 10 2.01 17.06 24.89
C ASN A 10 2.59 17.45 26.25
N THR A 11 3.69 16.82 26.67
CA THR A 11 4.53 17.37 27.73
C THR A 11 5.31 18.53 27.11
N ASN A 12 4.97 19.76 27.51
CA ASN A 12 5.73 20.98 27.24
C ASN A 12 7.18 20.84 27.77
N GLY A 13 8.05 20.20 27.00
CA GLY A 13 9.48 20.28 27.11
C GLY A 13 9.98 21.12 25.95
N VAL A 14 10.79 22.13 26.23
CA VAL A 14 11.55 22.90 25.25
C VAL A 14 12.40 21.89 24.48
N PHE A 15 11.94 21.50 23.28
CA PHE A 15 12.70 20.64 22.39
C PHE A 15 13.81 21.48 21.77
N ASN A 16 15.05 21.22 22.19
CA ASN A 16 16.21 21.46 21.35
C ASN A 16 15.95 20.68 20.04
N ILE A 17 15.79 21.37 18.92
CA ILE A 17 15.66 20.77 17.58
C ILE A 17 16.96 20.02 17.31
N PRO A 18 16.98 18.68 17.36
CA PRO A 18 18.17 17.95 16.92
C PRO A 18 18.26 18.13 15.41
N THR A 19 19.44 18.46 14.92
CA THR A 19 19.82 18.37 13.51
C THR A 19 19.24 17.07 12.92
N MET A 20 18.54 17.19 11.80
CA MET A 20 17.97 16.08 11.02
C MET A 20 18.87 14.83 11.02
N LYS A 21 18.41 13.75 11.62
CA LYS A 21 19.17 12.50 11.71
C LYS A 21 18.64 11.52 10.66
N LEU A 22 19.16 11.62 9.43
CA LEU A 22 18.93 10.57 8.43
C LEU A 22 19.55 9.26 8.91
N ILE A 23 18.79 8.17 8.74
CA ILE A 23 19.28 6.82 8.97
C ILE A 23 19.64 6.19 7.63
N THR A 24 20.85 5.65 7.53
CA THR A 24 21.30 4.93 6.33
C THR A 24 20.84 3.47 6.35
N VAL A 25 20.83 2.85 5.18
CA VAL A 25 20.50 1.42 5.07
C VAL A 25 21.49 0.57 5.87
N GLU A 26 22.77 0.95 5.91
CA GLU A 26 23.82 0.27 6.71
C GLU A 26 23.51 0.28 8.20
N GLN A 27 22.99 1.39 8.73
CA GLN A 27 22.58 1.49 10.14
C GLN A 27 21.37 0.58 10.44
N MET A 28 20.40 0.51 9.51
CA MET A 28 19.25 -0.40 9.65
C MET A 28 19.69 -1.86 9.61
N GLU A 29 20.60 -2.20 8.71
CA GLU A 29 21.16 -3.56 8.61
C GLU A 29 21.96 -3.95 9.86
N ALA A 30 22.81 -3.05 10.38
CA ALA A 30 23.56 -3.29 11.59
C ALA A 30 22.67 -3.54 12.82
N ALA A 31 21.55 -2.82 12.91
CA ALA A 31 20.55 -3.04 13.96
C ALA A 31 19.85 -4.40 13.78
N THR A 32 19.51 -4.75 12.56
CA THR A 32 18.88 -6.05 12.22
C THR A 32 19.84 -7.22 12.52
N GLU A 33 21.14 -7.10 12.21
CA GLU A 33 22.10 -8.19 12.44
C GLU A 33 22.21 -8.58 13.93
N ARG A 34 22.13 -7.63 14.84
CA ARG A 34 22.09 -7.92 16.28
C ARG A 34 20.84 -8.71 16.70
N LEU A 35 19.69 -8.38 16.12
CA LEU A 35 18.45 -9.15 16.35
C LEU A 35 18.57 -10.58 15.81
N LEU A 36 19.14 -10.74 14.62
CA LEU A 36 19.38 -12.05 14.02
C LEU A 36 20.36 -12.90 14.85
N GLU A 37 21.33 -12.27 15.49
CA GLU A 37 22.25 -12.97 16.40
C GLU A 37 21.50 -13.50 17.64
N THR A 38 20.65 -12.69 18.27
CA THR A 38 19.77 -13.14 19.35
C THR A 38 18.86 -14.28 18.88
N GLY A 39 18.26 -14.16 17.70
CA GLY A 39 17.44 -15.22 17.10
C GLY A 39 18.20 -16.53 16.93
N ARG A 40 19.44 -16.49 16.41
CA ARG A 40 20.31 -17.69 16.27
C ARG A 40 20.58 -18.40 17.61
N GLN A 41 20.74 -17.63 18.70
CA GLN A 41 20.97 -18.18 20.04
C GLN A 41 19.78 -19.00 20.56
N VAL A 42 18.55 -18.64 20.17
CA VAL A 42 17.33 -19.35 20.55
C VAL A 42 16.84 -20.33 19.46
N GLY A 43 17.62 -20.53 18.40
CA GLY A 43 17.32 -21.47 17.30
C GLY A 43 16.24 -20.96 16.33
N ALA A 44 15.98 -19.65 16.29
CA ALA A 44 15.03 -19.06 15.38
C ALA A 44 15.58 -19.00 13.93
N ASP A 45 14.74 -19.38 12.97
CA ASP A 45 14.99 -19.17 11.55
C ASP A 45 14.56 -17.75 11.13
N SER A 46 15.21 -17.19 10.12
CA SER A 46 14.90 -15.85 9.61
C SER A 46 14.73 -15.84 8.09
N TRP A 47 14.01 -14.85 7.58
CA TRP A 47 13.83 -14.70 6.14
C TRP A 47 15.17 -14.49 5.41
N GLN A 48 16.15 -13.84 6.02
CA GLN A 48 17.50 -13.67 5.46
C GLN A 48 18.18 -15.03 5.23
N GLN A 49 18.02 -15.96 6.17
CA GLN A 49 18.59 -17.31 6.01
C GLN A 49 17.81 -18.08 4.94
N ARG A 50 16.50 -17.97 4.90
CA ARG A 50 15.66 -18.63 3.88
C ARG A 50 15.98 -18.14 2.47
N VAL A 51 16.22 -16.82 2.27
CA VAL A 51 16.70 -16.29 0.98
C VAL A 51 18.01 -16.91 0.55
N LYS A 52 19.00 -16.99 1.47
CA LYS A 52 20.28 -17.67 1.17
C LYS A 52 20.08 -19.12 0.76
N ASN A 53 19.20 -19.84 1.44
CA ASN A 53 18.90 -21.25 1.15
C ASN A 53 18.17 -21.45 -0.19
N GLN A 54 17.45 -20.44 -0.70
CA GLN A 54 16.77 -20.44 -1.99
C GLN A 54 17.64 -19.92 -3.15
N THR A 55 18.86 -19.51 -2.88
CA THR A 55 19.80 -19.02 -3.90
C THR A 55 20.71 -20.15 -4.41
N PRO A 56 20.88 -20.37 -5.73
CA PRO A 56 20.27 -19.60 -6.82
C PRO A 56 18.79 -19.95 -7.05
N HIS A 57 18.01 -18.96 -7.45
CA HIS A 57 16.60 -19.13 -7.76
C HIS A 57 16.38 -19.99 -9.03
N CYS A 58 15.17 -20.55 -9.17
CA CYS A 58 14.79 -21.34 -10.34
C CYS A 58 14.72 -20.48 -11.60
N LYS A 59 15.63 -20.66 -12.53
CA LYS A 59 15.72 -19.91 -13.78
C LYS A 59 14.44 -19.97 -14.63
N PHE A 60 13.79 -21.13 -14.71
CA PHE A 60 12.53 -21.27 -15.44
C PHE A 60 11.40 -20.44 -14.82
N GLY A 61 11.36 -20.35 -13.49
CA GLY A 61 10.41 -19.49 -12.77
C GLY A 61 10.69 -18.01 -12.98
N GLU A 62 11.96 -17.60 -12.89
CA GLU A 62 12.35 -16.20 -13.07
C GLU A 62 12.14 -15.67 -14.50
N GLU A 63 12.27 -16.55 -15.50
CA GLU A 63 11.98 -16.20 -16.89
C GLU A 63 10.49 -16.33 -17.25
N GLY A 64 9.64 -16.89 -16.35
CA GLY A 64 8.22 -17.11 -16.57
C GLY A 64 7.90 -18.24 -17.56
N ILE A 65 8.87 -19.08 -17.94
CA ILE A 65 8.79 -20.06 -19.03
C ILE A 65 8.40 -21.48 -18.59
N CYS A 66 7.82 -21.64 -17.42
CA CYS A 66 7.23 -22.89 -16.97
C CYS A 66 5.72 -22.78 -16.81
N CYS A 67 5.00 -23.89 -17.07
CA CYS A 67 3.57 -23.99 -16.95
C CYS A 67 3.14 -25.16 -16.07
N ARG A 68 2.27 -24.90 -15.08
CA ARG A 68 1.71 -25.88 -14.13
C ARG A 68 0.17 -25.87 -14.14
N ILE A 69 -0.46 -25.43 -15.24
CA ILE A 69 -1.91 -25.24 -15.30
C ILE A 69 -2.67 -26.58 -15.36
N CYS A 70 -2.06 -27.62 -15.92
CA CYS A 70 -2.71 -28.93 -16.02
C CYS A 70 -1.79 -30.08 -15.62
N SER A 71 -2.37 -31.25 -15.34
CA SER A 71 -1.64 -32.46 -14.93
C SER A 71 -0.89 -33.18 -16.06
N MET A 72 -1.07 -32.79 -17.33
CA MET A 72 -0.21 -33.27 -18.42
C MET A 72 1.21 -32.80 -18.28
N GLY A 73 1.43 -31.59 -17.68
CA GLY A 73 2.71 -31.07 -17.30
C GLY A 73 3.23 -31.68 -16.00
N PRO A 74 4.11 -30.92 -15.26
CA PRO A 74 4.54 -29.54 -15.55
C PRO A 74 5.36 -29.44 -16.84
N CYS A 75 5.11 -28.37 -17.62
CA CYS A 75 5.88 -28.06 -18.82
C CYS A 75 6.91 -26.99 -18.53
N ARG A 76 8.08 -27.09 -19.17
CA ARG A 76 9.13 -26.05 -19.20
C ARG A 76 9.60 -25.87 -20.65
N ILE A 77 9.80 -24.64 -21.04
CA ILE A 77 10.28 -24.34 -22.38
C ILE A 77 11.80 -24.43 -22.44
N THR A 78 12.29 -25.17 -23.44
CA THR A 78 13.72 -25.34 -23.73
C THR A 78 13.93 -25.42 -25.24
N PRO A 79 15.16 -25.29 -25.77
CA PRO A 79 15.39 -25.49 -27.21
C PRO A 79 14.92 -26.86 -27.74
N LYS A 80 14.92 -27.91 -26.91
CA LYS A 80 14.44 -29.26 -27.29
C LYS A 80 12.92 -29.41 -27.15
N ALA A 81 12.27 -28.56 -26.32
CA ALA A 81 10.84 -28.55 -26.07
C ALA A 81 10.29 -27.11 -26.17
N PRO A 82 10.18 -26.54 -27.40
CA PRO A 82 9.81 -25.16 -27.60
C PRO A 82 8.31 -24.88 -27.35
N ARG A 83 7.53 -25.92 -27.07
CA ARG A 83 6.10 -25.84 -26.73
C ARG A 83 5.77 -26.76 -25.58
N GLY A 84 4.76 -26.37 -24.78
CA GLY A 84 4.13 -27.28 -23.82
C GLY A 84 3.40 -28.44 -24.52
N ILE A 85 3.00 -29.45 -23.74
CA ILE A 85 2.32 -30.65 -24.25
C ILE A 85 1.04 -30.30 -25.01
N CYS A 86 0.31 -29.26 -24.57
CA CYS A 86 -0.90 -28.77 -25.25
C CYS A 86 -0.61 -27.94 -26.53
N GLY A 87 0.66 -27.71 -26.88
CA GLY A 87 1.08 -26.91 -28.03
C GLY A 87 1.30 -25.41 -27.74
N CYS A 88 1.00 -24.93 -26.52
CA CYS A 88 1.25 -23.54 -26.14
C CYS A 88 2.75 -23.23 -26.17
N ASP A 89 3.13 -22.15 -26.84
CA ASP A 89 4.52 -21.69 -26.93
C ASP A 89 4.95 -20.85 -25.69
N VAL A 90 6.15 -20.33 -25.74
CA VAL A 90 6.71 -19.51 -24.66
C VAL A 90 5.90 -18.25 -24.43
N HIS A 91 5.43 -17.59 -25.50
CA HIS A 91 4.73 -16.31 -25.41
C HIS A 91 3.38 -16.47 -24.71
N GLY A 92 2.60 -17.49 -25.11
CA GLY A 92 1.34 -17.83 -24.44
C GLY A 92 1.53 -18.29 -22.98
N ILE A 93 2.61 -19.01 -22.66
CA ILE A 93 2.91 -19.45 -21.27
C ILE A 93 3.22 -18.26 -20.40
N VAL A 94 4.11 -17.37 -20.83
CA VAL A 94 4.49 -16.17 -20.06
C VAL A 94 3.29 -15.24 -19.86
N ALA A 95 2.50 -14.98 -20.91
CA ALA A 95 1.30 -14.15 -20.82
C ALA A 95 0.23 -14.74 -19.88
N ARG A 96 0.03 -16.08 -19.87
CA ARG A 96 -0.87 -16.75 -18.93
C ARG A 96 -0.38 -16.62 -17.48
N ASN A 97 0.92 -16.80 -17.24
CA ASN A 97 1.49 -16.63 -15.92
C ASN A 97 1.32 -15.19 -15.42
N TYR A 98 1.57 -14.20 -16.28
CA TYR A 98 1.37 -12.78 -15.97
C TYR A 98 -0.09 -12.46 -15.63
N LEU A 99 -1.06 -12.96 -16.43
CA LEU A 99 -2.49 -12.78 -16.17
C LEU A 99 -2.92 -13.42 -14.84
N ARG A 100 -2.43 -14.63 -14.52
CA ARG A 100 -2.73 -15.27 -13.23
C ARG A 100 -2.15 -14.49 -12.05
N PHE A 101 -0.96 -13.94 -12.22
CA PHE A 101 -0.34 -13.08 -11.23
C PHE A 101 -1.16 -11.81 -10.99
N THR A 102 -1.63 -11.17 -12.07
CA THR A 102 -2.57 -10.04 -11.95
C THR A 102 -3.86 -10.43 -11.26
N ALA A 103 -4.47 -11.56 -11.65
CA ALA A 103 -5.73 -12.02 -11.07
C ALA A 103 -5.61 -12.30 -9.57
N GLY A 104 -4.48 -12.87 -9.11
CA GLY A 104 -4.19 -13.05 -7.69
C GLY A 104 -4.12 -11.74 -6.93
N GLY A 105 -3.46 -10.74 -7.50
CA GLY A 105 -3.38 -9.40 -6.94
C GLY A 105 -4.73 -8.70 -6.86
N SER A 106 -5.51 -8.75 -7.94
CA SER A 106 -6.86 -8.16 -8.00
C SER A 106 -7.80 -8.83 -6.98
N ALA A 107 -7.71 -10.15 -6.82
CA ALA A 107 -8.51 -10.89 -5.84
C ALA A 107 -8.25 -10.44 -4.40
N THR A 108 -6.99 -10.15 -4.04
CA THR A 108 -6.66 -9.73 -2.67
C THR A 108 -7.25 -8.38 -2.30
N HIS A 109 -7.25 -7.42 -3.22
CA HIS A 109 -7.86 -6.12 -2.98
C HIS A 109 -9.39 -6.14 -3.14
N SER A 110 -9.90 -7.01 -4.02
CA SER A 110 -11.35 -7.29 -4.10
C SER A 110 -11.88 -7.72 -2.73
N ASP A 111 -11.24 -8.71 -2.12
CA ASP A 111 -11.68 -9.27 -0.85
C ASP A 111 -11.55 -8.26 0.30
N HIS A 112 -10.43 -7.52 0.36
CA HIS A 112 -10.24 -6.42 1.31
C HIS A 112 -11.34 -5.35 1.17
N GLY A 113 -11.59 -4.86 -0.05
CA GLY A 113 -12.63 -3.85 -0.29
C GLY A 113 -14.03 -4.36 0.09
N ARG A 114 -14.29 -5.66 -0.12
CA ARG A 114 -15.56 -6.30 0.27
C ARG A 114 -15.75 -6.30 1.78
N GLU A 115 -14.72 -6.67 2.57
CA GLU A 115 -14.77 -6.66 4.02
C GLU A 115 -15.03 -5.24 4.57
N ILE A 116 -14.43 -4.22 3.97
CA ILE A 116 -14.72 -2.82 4.33
C ILE A 116 -16.17 -2.44 3.98
N CYS A 117 -16.71 -2.90 2.84
CA CYS A 117 -18.13 -2.69 2.51
C CYS A 117 -19.06 -3.38 3.52
N HIS A 118 -18.73 -4.61 3.96
CA HIS A 118 -19.48 -5.29 5.02
C HIS A 118 -19.39 -4.56 6.35
N THR A 119 -18.22 -4.03 6.71
CA THR A 119 -18.05 -3.21 7.91
C THR A 119 -18.89 -1.94 7.84
N LEU A 120 -18.97 -1.27 6.67
CA LEU A 120 -19.86 -0.12 6.46
C LEU A 120 -21.34 -0.48 6.62
N TYR A 121 -21.74 -1.65 6.10
CA TYR A 121 -23.09 -2.17 6.25
C TYR A 121 -23.48 -2.43 7.72
N GLN A 122 -22.51 -2.75 8.59
CA GLN A 122 -22.72 -3.00 10.02
C GLN A 122 -22.72 -1.73 10.89
N THR A 123 -22.58 -0.55 10.28
CA THR A 123 -22.58 0.70 11.06
C THR A 123 -23.92 1.00 11.68
N ARG A 124 -23.93 1.49 12.92
CA ARG A 124 -25.11 1.95 13.63
C ARG A 124 -24.76 2.86 14.79
N GLU A 125 -25.73 3.63 15.27
CA GLU A 125 -25.55 4.44 16.47
C GLU A 125 -25.23 3.55 17.68
N GLY A 126 -24.13 3.86 18.37
CA GLY A 126 -23.68 3.09 19.53
C GLY A 126 -23.11 1.70 19.20
N GLY A 127 -22.95 1.34 17.92
CA GLY A 127 -22.32 0.10 17.50
C GLY A 127 -20.79 0.13 17.59
N ASN A 128 -20.16 -1.00 17.26
CA ASN A 128 -18.69 -1.11 17.18
C ASN A 128 -18.12 -0.12 16.16
N TYR A 129 -18.79 0.04 15.03
CA TYR A 129 -18.43 0.97 13.97
C TYR A 129 -19.49 2.04 13.77
N THR A 130 -19.04 3.25 13.49
CA THR A 130 -19.89 4.43 13.25
C THR A 130 -19.36 5.22 12.06
N VAL A 131 -20.22 5.97 11.38
CA VAL A 131 -19.79 6.86 10.29
C VAL A 131 -19.00 8.04 10.87
N LYS A 132 -17.70 8.13 10.56
CA LYS A 132 -16.80 9.21 11.02
C LYS A 132 -16.72 10.38 10.04
N ASP A 133 -16.86 10.12 8.74
CA ASP A 133 -16.90 11.16 7.71
C ASP A 133 -18.24 11.15 6.94
N PRO A 134 -19.30 11.74 7.52
CA PRO A 134 -20.60 11.81 6.86
C PRO A 134 -20.60 12.68 5.61
N ALA A 135 -19.67 13.63 5.50
CA ALA A 135 -19.57 14.49 4.31
C ALA A 135 -19.06 13.67 3.11
N LYS A 136 -18.04 12.83 3.32
CA LYS A 136 -17.54 11.93 2.29
C LYS A 136 -18.60 10.92 1.86
N LEU A 137 -19.34 10.32 2.81
CA LEU A 137 -20.44 9.40 2.48
C LEU A 137 -21.51 10.06 1.62
N LYS A 138 -21.94 11.27 1.97
CA LYS A 138 -22.92 12.04 1.18
C LYS A 138 -22.39 12.40 -0.21
N ARG A 139 -21.11 12.71 -0.34
CA ARG A 139 -20.48 12.96 -1.64
C ARG A 139 -20.52 11.70 -2.53
N ILE A 140 -20.14 10.56 -1.98
CA ILE A 140 -20.18 9.27 -2.70
C ILE A 140 -21.63 8.95 -3.12
N ALA A 141 -22.59 9.13 -2.22
CA ALA A 141 -24.01 8.92 -2.50
C ALA A 141 -24.48 9.79 -3.68
N GLY A 142 -24.13 11.07 -3.68
CA GLY A 142 -24.45 11.99 -4.78
C GLY A 142 -23.81 11.58 -6.11
N GLU A 143 -22.54 11.15 -6.10
CA GLU A 143 -21.86 10.61 -7.29
C GLU A 143 -22.57 9.36 -7.85
N TRP A 144 -23.19 8.56 -6.99
CA TRP A 144 -23.92 7.35 -7.37
C TRP A 144 -25.42 7.57 -7.62
N GLY A 145 -25.87 8.83 -7.57
CA GLY A 145 -27.26 9.23 -7.84
C GLY A 145 -28.23 8.89 -6.71
N VAL A 146 -27.72 8.75 -5.48
CA VAL A 146 -28.54 8.47 -4.30
C VAL A 146 -28.92 9.79 -3.62
N GLU A 147 -30.22 9.98 -3.36
CA GLU A 147 -30.74 11.14 -2.62
C GLU A 147 -30.26 11.11 -1.17
N THR A 148 -29.78 12.24 -0.66
CA THR A 148 -29.20 12.35 0.68
C THR A 148 -29.99 13.23 1.63
N GLU A 149 -30.93 14.06 1.11
CA GLU A 149 -31.69 14.97 1.93
C GLU A 149 -32.73 14.22 2.76
N GLY A 150 -32.77 14.51 4.06
CA GLY A 150 -33.69 13.88 5.00
C GLY A 150 -33.41 12.42 5.37
N LYS A 151 -32.37 11.77 4.79
CA LYS A 151 -31.99 10.40 5.18
C LYS A 151 -31.14 10.40 6.46
N ASP A 152 -31.40 9.42 7.32
CA ASP A 152 -30.48 9.08 8.41
C ASP A 152 -29.13 8.65 7.85
N ILE A 153 -28.05 8.95 8.57
CA ILE A 153 -26.69 8.69 8.09
C ILE A 153 -26.37 7.19 8.02
N TYR A 154 -26.94 6.39 8.90
CA TYR A 154 -26.75 4.95 8.91
C TYR A 154 -27.58 4.25 7.84
N ASP A 155 -28.82 4.72 7.59
CA ASP A 155 -29.63 4.25 6.46
C ASP A 155 -28.91 4.52 5.13
N LEU A 156 -28.29 5.71 5.01
CA LEU A 156 -27.49 6.05 3.84
C LEU A 156 -26.25 5.15 3.72
N ALA A 157 -25.57 4.87 4.83
CA ALA A 157 -24.40 3.98 4.85
C ALA A 157 -24.76 2.56 4.41
N HIS A 158 -25.90 2.02 4.88
CA HIS A 158 -26.40 0.70 4.48
C HIS A 158 -26.72 0.67 2.98
N GLU A 159 -27.45 1.65 2.45
CA GLU A 159 -27.78 1.72 1.02
C GLU A 159 -26.51 1.78 0.14
N ILE A 160 -25.54 2.61 0.51
CA ILE A 160 -24.28 2.74 -0.24
C ILE A 160 -23.44 1.45 -0.13
N ALA A 161 -23.42 0.82 1.05
CA ALA A 161 -22.71 -0.47 1.24
C ALA A 161 -23.31 -1.59 0.39
N GLU A 162 -24.66 -1.69 0.32
CA GLU A 162 -25.35 -2.66 -0.55
C GLU A 162 -25.01 -2.39 -2.03
N MET A 163 -25.07 -1.14 -2.47
CA MET A 163 -24.70 -0.77 -3.84
C MET A 163 -23.24 -1.10 -4.14
N ALA A 164 -22.33 -0.90 -3.19
CA ALA A 164 -20.92 -1.26 -3.32
C ALA A 164 -20.72 -2.78 -3.43
N LEU A 165 -21.38 -3.55 -2.58
CA LEU A 165 -21.34 -5.02 -2.62
C LEU A 165 -21.87 -5.57 -3.96
N MET A 166 -22.85 -4.90 -4.57
CA MET A 166 -23.33 -5.28 -5.91
C MET A 166 -22.29 -5.06 -7.03
N GLU A 167 -21.29 -4.19 -6.84
CA GLU A 167 -20.21 -3.98 -7.83
C GLU A 167 -19.30 -5.20 -8.00
N TYR A 168 -19.27 -6.13 -7.04
CA TYR A 168 -18.43 -7.32 -7.10
C TYR A 168 -18.92 -8.33 -8.14
N GLY A 169 -20.23 -8.55 -8.24
CA GLY A 169 -20.81 -9.60 -9.07
C GLY A 169 -21.92 -9.16 -10.03
N LYS A 170 -22.09 -7.86 -10.29
CA LYS A 170 -23.18 -7.39 -11.15
C LYS A 170 -23.10 -7.98 -12.58
N PRO A 171 -24.27 -8.36 -13.18
CA PRO A 171 -24.28 -9.05 -14.46
C PRO A 171 -24.07 -8.12 -15.67
N PHE A 172 -24.41 -6.83 -15.57
CA PHE A 172 -24.42 -5.88 -16.69
C PHE A 172 -23.78 -4.55 -16.31
N GLY A 173 -23.33 -3.80 -17.32
CA GLY A 173 -22.74 -2.48 -17.19
C GLY A 173 -21.26 -2.52 -16.81
N THR A 174 -20.75 -1.39 -16.37
CA THR A 174 -19.37 -1.16 -15.92
C THR A 174 -19.35 -0.74 -14.45
N GLN A 175 -18.19 -0.77 -13.81
CA GLN A 175 -18.04 -0.37 -12.41
C GLN A 175 -18.33 1.12 -12.21
N ARG A 176 -19.02 1.48 -11.13
CA ARG A 176 -19.44 2.86 -10.84
C ARG A 176 -18.27 3.81 -10.63
N TRP A 177 -17.22 3.35 -9.96
CA TRP A 177 -16.04 4.16 -9.68
C TRP A 177 -15.29 4.66 -10.92
N LEU A 178 -15.49 4.03 -12.09
CA LEU A 178 -14.89 4.49 -13.36
C LEU A 178 -15.35 5.91 -13.74
N SER A 179 -16.49 6.38 -13.21
CA SER A 179 -17.00 7.73 -13.44
C SER A 179 -16.05 8.82 -12.92
N ARG A 180 -15.17 8.51 -11.97
CA ARG A 180 -14.17 9.44 -11.44
C ARG A 180 -12.96 9.63 -12.35
N ALA A 181 -12.73 8.72 -13.30
CA ALA A 181 -11.67 8.87 -14.29
C ALA A 181 -12.05 9.91 -15.36
N PRO A 182 -11.09 10.68 -15.91
CA PRO A 182 -11.33 11.62 -16.99
C PRO A 182 -11.96 10.94 -18.23
N GLU A 183 -12.75 11.69 -18.98
CA GLU A 183 -13.44 11.18 -20.16
C GLU A 183 -12.48 10.59 -21.19
N HIS A 184 -11.36 11.25 -21.46
CA HIS A 184 -10.32 10.75 -22.37
C HIS A 184 -9.82 9.36 -21.94
N THR A 185 -9.48 9.19 -20.67
CA THR A 185 -9.01 7.91 -20.10
C THR A 185 -10.07 6.82 -20.25
N ARG A 186 -11.33 7.11 -19.94
CA ARG A 186 -12.44 6.15 -20.11
C ARG A 186 -12.65 5.76 -21.58
N LYS A 187 -12.49 6.74 -22.49
CA LYS A 187 -12.55 6.46 -23.93
C LYS A 187 -11.44 5.50 -24.37
N LEU A 188 -10.20 5.68 -23.90
CA LEU A 188 -9.12 4.73 -24.17
C LEU A 188 -9.45 3.32 -23.69
N TRP A 189 -9.98 3.18 -22.47
CA TRP A 189 -10.40 1.88 -21.93
C TRP A 189 -11.49 1.22 -22.78
N HIS A 190 -12.46 2.00 -23.23
CA HIS A 190 -13.54 1.53 -24.10
C HIS A 190 -12.98 1.04 -25.44
N ASP A 191 -12.20 1.87 -26.14
CA ASP A 191 -11.64 1.57 -27.45
C ASP A 191 -10.68 0.37 -27.40
N ALA A 192 -9.90 0.23 -26.31
CA ALA A 192 -9.04 -0.92 -26.06
C ALA A 192 -9.81 -2.17 -25.61
N GLY A 193 -11.09 -2.05 -25.28
CA GLY A 193 -11.93 -3.15 -24.79
C GLY A 193 -11.52 -3.66 -23.42
N ILE A 194 -10.98 -2.78 -22.54
CA ILE A 194 -10.48 -3.14 -21.20
C ILE A 194 -11.31 -2.56 -20.06
N GLU A 195 -12.44 -1.93 -20.30
CA GLU A 195 -13.35 -1.47 -19.26
C GLU A 195 -13.78 -2.64 -18.35
N PRO A 196 -13.57 -2.56 -17.02
CA PRO A 196 -14.02 -3.60 -16.11
C PRO A 196 -15.54 -3.52 -15.88
N ARG A 197 -16.18 -4.69 -15.85
CA ARG A 197 -17.64 -4.84 -15.71
C ARG A 197 -18.08 -5.00 -14.26
N ALA A 198 -17.38 -5.87 -13.54
CA ALA A 198 -17.59 -6.10 -12.11
C ALA A 198 -16.28 -6.61 -11.50
N ILE A 199 -16.06 -6.35 -10.21
CA ILE A 199 -14.78 -6.59 -9.55
C ILE A 199 -14.36 -8.06 -9.67
N ASP A 200 -15.14 -8.99 -9.12
CA ASP A 200 -14.82 -10.43 -9.12
C ASP A 200 -14.93 -11.08 -10.50
N ARG A 201 -15.76 -10.53 -11.35
CA ARG A 201 -15.95 -11.08 -12.69
C ARG A 201 -14.66 -11.07 -13.51
N GLU A 202 -13.85 -10.02 -13.37
CA GLU A 202 -12.61 -9.93 -14.12
C GLU A 202 -11.57 -10.93 -13.60
N VAL A 203 -11.55 -11.20 -12.31
CA VAL A 203 -10.73 -12.26 -11.71
C VAL A 203 -11.15 -13.63 -12.22
N SER A 204 -12.46 -13.94 -12.17
CA SER A 204 -13.00 -15.20 -12.65
C SER A 204 -12.72 -15.43 -14.15
N GLN A 205 -12.90 -14.39 -14.99
CA GLN A 205 -12.59 -14.48 -16.42
C GLN A 205 -11.09 -14.68 -16.67
N SER A 206 -10.22 -14.03 -15.90
CA SER A 206 -8.76 -14.19 -16.01
C SER A 206 -8.34 -15.64 -15.76
N LEU A 207 -8.90 -16.27 -14.73
CA LEU A 207 -8.65 -17.68 -14.44
C LEU A 207 -9.17 -18.58 -15.56
N HIS A 208 -10.37 -18.31 -16.10
CA HIS A 208 -10.93 -19.06 -17.21
C HIS A 208 -10.07 -18.91 -18.48
N MET A 209 -9.67 -17.70 -18.86
CA MET A 209 -8.84 -17.48 -20.04
C MET A 209 -7.49 -18.19 -19.97
N THR A 210 -6.96 -18.42 -18.78
CA THR A 210 -5.69 -19.14 -18.57
C THR A 210 -5.86 -20.65 -18.44
N HIS A 211 -7.09 -21.18 -18.43
CA HIS A 211 -7.34 -22.63 -18.41
C HIS A 211 -6.71 -23.30 -19.65
N MET A 212 -6.28 -24.56 -19.49
CA MET A 212 -5.78 -25.37 -20.61
C MET A 212 -6.84 -25.47 -21.72
N GLY A 213 -6.44 -25.15 -22.96
CA GLY A 213 -7.35 -25.14 -24.10
C GLY A 213 -8.17 -23.85 -24.29
N CYS A 214 -7.96 -22.83 -23.44
CA CYS A 214 -8.49 -21.48 -23.66
C CYS A 214 -7.45 -20.58 -24.35
N SER A 215 -7.36 -19.30 -23.99
CA SER A 215 -6.49 -18.37 -24.71
C SER A 215 -5.00 -18.70 -24.57
N SER A 216 -4.27 -18.54 -25.66
CA SER A 216 -2.80 -18.55 -25.70
C SER A 216 -2.26 -17.37 -26.52
N LEU A 217 -3.12 -16.42 -26.91
CA LEU A 217 -2.73 -15.22 -27.62
C LEU A 217 -2.26 -14.16 -26.62
N PRO A 218 -0.98 -13.75 -26.62
CA PRO A 218 -0.43 -12.82 -25.64
C PRO A 218 -1.20 -11.51 -25.54
N GLU A 219 -1.53 -10.88 -26.66
CA GLU A 219 -2.28 -9.63 -26.69
C GLU A 219 -3.62 -9.72 -25.94
N ALA A 220 -4.40 -10.78 -26.17
CA ALA A 220 -5.68 -10.97 -25.49
C ALA A 220 -5.53 -11.18 -23.98
N LEU A 221 -4.46 -11.88 -23.56
CA LEU A 221 -4.15 -12.12 -22.15
C LEU A 221 -3.66 -10.85 -21.46
N ILE A 222 -2.85 -10.02 -22.13
CA ILE A 222 -2.40 -8.73 -21.59
C ILE A 222 -3.55 -7.73 -21.50
N ARG A 223 -4.45 -7.66 -22.51
CA ARG A 223 -5.68 -6.83 -22.41
C ARG A 223 -6.53 -7.22 -21.19
N GLN A 224 -6.70 -8.53 -20.96
CA GLN A 224 -7.42 -8.99 -19.77
C GLN A 224 -6.65 -8.68 -18.48
N SER A 225 -5.31 -8.67 -18.47
CA SER A 225 -4.51 -8.24 -17.32
C SER A 225 -4.77 -6.77 -16.98
N LEU A 226 -4.80 -5.88 -17.98
CA LEU A 226 -5.14 -4.48 -17.76
C LEU A 226 -6.57 -4.32 -17.23
N ARG A 227 -7.53 -5.07 -17.78
CA ARG A 227 -8.93 -5.06 -17.32
C ARG A 227 -9.06 -5.53 -15.86
N ALA A 228 -8.38 -6.61 -15.49
CA ALA A 228 -8.36 -7.12 -14.12
C ALA A 228 -7.68 -6.12 -13.17
N GLY A 229 -6.58 -5.49 -13.59
CA GLY A 229 -5.97 -4.39 -12.85
C GLY A 229 -6.93 -3.21 -12.65
N LEU A 230 -7.62 -2.75 -13.71
CA LEU A 230 -8.62 -1.68 -13.58
C LEU A 230 -9.75 -2.05 -12.64
N SER A 231 -10.18 -3.33 -12.60
CA SER A 231 -11.20 -3.79 -11.65
C SER A 231 -10.73 -3.74 -10.19
N ASP A 232 -9.43 -3.85 -9.96
CA ASP A 232 -8.79 -3.63 -8.67
C ASP A 232 -8.76 -2.13 -8.32
N GLY A 233 -7.98 -1.32 -9.08
CA GLY A 233 -7.70 0.08 -8.75
C GLY A 233 -8.94 0.96 -8.69
N TRP A 234 -9.85 0.81 -9.66
CA TRP A 234 -11.13 1.52 -9.77
C TRP A 234 -12.32 0.70 -9.26
N GLY A 235 -12.06 -0.28 -8.41
CA GLY A 235 -13.08 -1.16 -7.83
C GLY A 235 -12.74 -1.53 -6.40
N GLY A 236 -12.07 -2.68 -6.18
CA GLY A 236 -11.77 -3.21 -4.85
C GLY A 236 -10.94 -2.25 -4.00
N SER A 237 -9.84 -1.73 -4.54
CA SER A 237 -9.00 -0.73 -3.85
C SER A 237 -9.75 0.58 -3.57
N MET A 238 -10.59 1.06 -4.52
CA MET A 238 -11.38 2.27 -4.31
C MET A 238 -12.41 2.08 -3.20
N CYS A 239 -13.08 0.92 -3.14
CA CYS A 239 -13.98 0.58 -2.02
C CYS A 239 -13.20 0.56 -0.70
N GLY A 240 -12.05 -0.10 -0.66
CA GLY A 240 -11.19 -0.17 0.53
C GLY A 240 -10.83 1.21 1.05
N THR A 241 -10.34 2.10 0.20
CA THR A 241 -9.91 3.44 0.57
C THR A 241 -11.07 4.36 0.97
N GLU A 242 -12.07 4.51 0.10
CA GLU A 242 -13.14 5.50 0.29
C GLU A 242 -14.03 5.15 1.49
N PHE A 243 -14.34 3.88 1.67
CA PHE A 243 -15.19 3.46 2.80
C PHE A 243 -14.40 3.33 4.11
N SER A 244 -13.10 3.04 4.09
CA SER A 244 -12.26 3.19 5.28
C SER A 244 -12.22 4.64 5.77
N ASP A 245 -12.19 5.61 4.86
CA ASP A 245 -12.27 7.03 5.24
C ASP A 245 -13.63 7.39 5.83
N VAL A 246 -14.71 6.84 5.30
CA VAL A 246 -16.06 7.02 5.86
C VAL A 246 -16.16 6.44 7.27
N LEU A 247 -15.62 5.24 7.47
CA LEU A 247 -15.67 4.49 8.73
C LEU A 247 -14.72 5.03 9.81
N PHE A 248 -13.48 5.33 9.44
CA PHE A 248 -12.41 5.61 10.41
C PHE A 248 -11.94 7.06 10.37
N GLY A 249 -12.44 7.84 9.41
CA GLY A 249 -12.11 9.24 9.19
C GLY A 249 -11.09 9.44 8.07
N THR A 250 -11.35 10.43 7.22
CA THR A 250 -10.43 10.85 6.16
C THR A 250 -9.12 11.33 6.79
N PRO A 251 -7.95 10.78 6.40
CA PRO A 251 -6.66 11.13 6.98
C PRO A 251 -6.32 12.61 6.80
N LYS A 252 -5.63 13.15 7.79
CA LYS A 252 -5.06 14.51 7.80
C LYS A 252 -3.63 14.40 8.29
N PRO A 253 -2.72 15.31 7.89
CA PRO A 253 -1.36 15.29 8.36
C PRO A 253 -1.26 15.17 9.88
N VAL A 254 -0.57 14.13 10.34
CA VAL A 254 -0.33 13.83 11.75
C VAL A 254 1.11 13.36 11.92
N ASP A 255 1.72 13.74 13.04
CA ASP A 255 3.07 13.31 13.38
C ASP A 255 3.05 11.93 14.02
N THR A 256 4.04 11.12 13.67
CA THR A 256 4.28 9.78 14.17
C THR A 256 5.78 9.49 14.22
N THR A 257 6.14 8.28 14.63
CA THR A 257 7.53 7.80 14.61
C THR A 257 7.65 6.47 13.90
N ALA A 258 8.83 6.18 13.37
CA ALA A 258 9.11 4.96 12.64
C ALA A 258 10.37 4.24 13.10
N ASN A 259 10.52 2.99 12.69
CA ASN A 259 11.62 2.08 13.00
C ASN A 259 11.40 1.21 14.25
N LEU A 260 12.26 0.20 14.44
CA LEU A 260 12.12 -0.78 15.54
C LEU A 260 12.24 -0.19 16.95
N GLY A 261 12.88 0.98 17.09
CA GLY A 261 12.98 1.72 18.35
C GLY A 261 11.66 2.31 18.85
N VAL A 262 10.54 2.07 18.13
CA VAL A 262 9.18 2.42 18.60
C VAL A 262 8.63 1.40 19.61
N MET A 263 9.26 0.23 19.71
CA MET A 263 8.96 -0.75 20.76
C MET A 263 9.39 -0.19 22.12
N GLU A 264 8.60 -0.42 23.16
CA GLU A 264 8.83 0.15 24.49
C GLU A 264 9.13 -0.95 25.52
N LYS A 265 10.29 -0.86 26.19
CA LYS A 265 10.76 -1.90 27.11
C LYS A 265 9.81 -2.14 28.28
N ASP A 266 9.21 -1.09 28.81
CA ASP A 266 8.41 -1.13 30.04
C ASP A 266 6.90 -1.20 29.77
N MET A 267 6.50 -1.38 28.50
CA MET A 267 5.12 -1.44 28.05
C MET A 267 4.79 -2.83 27.49
N VAL A 268 3.51 -3.19 27.51
CA VAL A 268 2.99 -4.28 26.70
C VAL A 268 3.01 -3.85 25.23
N ASN A 269 3.79 -4.50 24.39
CA ASN A 269 3.85 -4.16 22.97
C ASN A 269 2.93 -5.08 22.16
N ILE A 270 1.92 -4.51 21.52
CA ILE A 270 1.04 -5.19 20.58
C ILE A 270 1.37 -4.69 19.17
N VAL A 271 1.77 -5.61 18.30
CA VAL A 271 2.09 -5.32 16.92
C VAL A 271 0.90 -5.70 16.05
N VAL A 272 0.33 -4.73 15.32
CA VAL A 272 -0.71 -4.98 14.32
C VAL A 272 -0.08 -5.11 12.94
N HIS A 273 -0.46 -6.15 12.18
CA HIS A 273 0.16 -6.47 10.90
C HIS A 273 -0.86 -7.04 9.91
N GLY A 274 -0.76 -6.62 8.68
CA GLY A 274 -1.64 -7.01 7.58
C GLY A 274 -2.17 -5.81 6.82
N HIS A 275 -3.48 -5.75 6.53
CA HIS A 275 -4.04 -4.77 5.60
C HIS A 275 -5.41 -4.20 6.00
N ASP A 276 -6.27 -4.98 6.71
CA ASP A 276 -7.63 -4.56 7.04
C ASP A 276 -7.64 -3.61 8.26
N PRO A 277 -8.04 -2.34 8.09
CA PRO A 277 -8.11 -1.40 9.20
C PRO A 277 -9.20 -1.74 10.22
N SER A 278 -10.24 -2.51 9.87
CA SER A 278 -11.35 -2.81 10.80
C SER A 278 -10.87 -3.43 12.09
N LEU A 279 -9.96 -4.40 12.02
CA LEU A 279 -9.36 -5.04 13.18
C LEU A 279 -8.45 -4.08 13.96
N SER A 280 -7.52 -3.43 13.27
CA SER A 280 -6.50 -2.60 13.91
C SER A 280 -7.09 -1.37 14.60
N GLU A 281 -8.15 -0.78 14.05
CA GLU A 281 -8.92 0.31 14.69
C GLU A 281 -9.52 -0.13 16.03
N MET A 282 -10.08 -1.35 16.11
CA MET A 282 -10.62 -1.88 17.35
C MET A 282 -9.53 -2.25 18.36
N ILE A 283 -8.37 -2.76 17.91
CA ILE A 283 -7.21 -2.99 18.78
C ILE A 283 -6.72 -1.67 19.38
N VAL A 284 -6.58 -0.62 18.58
CA VAL A 284 -6.18 0.72 19.05
C VAL A 284 -7.18 1.27 20.07
N PHE A 285 -8.48 1.09 19.81
CA PHE A 285 -9.53 1.51 20.72
C PHE A 285 -9.44 0.80 22.08
N TYR A 286 -9.38 -0.52 22.10
CA TYR A 286 -9.34 -1.28 23.37
C TYR A 286 -7.99 -1.23 24.10
N ALA A 287 -6.89 -0.95 23.41
CA ALA A 287 -5.61 -0.67 24.07
C ALA A 287 -5.63 0.60 24.95
N GLN A 288 -6.58 1.50 24.69
CA GLN A 288 -6.81 2.72 25.47
C GLN A 288 -7.87 2.53 26.58
N ASP A 289 -8.51 1.36 26.67
CA ASP A 289 -9.50 1.04 27.70
C ASP A 289 -8.84 1.12 29.08
N PRO A 290 -9.39 1.92 30.02
CA PRO A 290 -8.86 2.01 31.39
C PRO A 290 -8.72 0.67 32.10
N GLU A 291 -9.62 -0.30 31.84
CA GLU A 291 -9.54 -1.65 32.40
C GLU A 291 -8.30 -2.40 31.88
N MET A 292 -8.01 -2.31 30.56
CA MET A 292 -6.84 -2.94 29.97
C MET A 292 -5.54 -2.30 30.44
N ILE A 293 -5.52 -0.96 30.58
CA ILE A 293 -4.37 -0.24 31.14
C ILE A 293 -4.13 -0.60 32.61
N ALA A 294 -5.18 -0.75 33.41
CA ALA A 294 -5.08 -1.19 34.80
C ALA A 294 -4.52 -2.63 34.89
N LEU A 295 -5.05 -3.53 34.06
CA LEU A 295 -4.56 -4.90 33.99
C LEU A 295 -3.07 -4.94 33.56
N ALA A 296 -2.65 -4.12 32.59
CA ALA A 296 -1.23 -4.03 32.20
C ALA A 296 -0.32 -3.63 33.38
N LYS A 297 -0.77 -2.68 34.21
CA LYS A 297 -0.05 -2.28 35.43
C LYS A 297 0.00 -3.40 36.47
N GLU A 298 -1.07 -4.17 36.62
CA GLU A 298 -1.09 -5.35 37.50
C GLU A 298 -0.10 -6.44 37.04
N GLN A 299 0.12 -6.56 35.71
CA GLN A 299 1.13 -7.47 35.15
C GLN A 299 2.56 -6.89 35.22
N GLY A 300 2.76 -5.68 35.73
CA GLY A 300 4.05 -5.03 35.92
C GLY A 300 4.49 -4.14 34.76
N ALA A 301 3.66 -3.89 33.76
CA ALA A 301 3.93 -2.96 32.68
C ALA A 301 3.50 -1.52 33.06
N LYS A 302 4.07 -0.49 32.41
CA LYS A 302 3.63 0.91 32.59
C LYS A 302 2.33 1.23 31.86
N GLY A 303 1.97 0.42 30.86
CA GLY A 303 0.80 0.59 30.00
C GLY A 303 0.88 -0.30 28.76
N ILE A 304 0.15 0.07 27.71
CA ILE A 304 0.10 -0.64 26.44
C ILE A 304 0.64 0.26 25.33
N ASN A 305 1.57 -0.27 24.55
CA ASN A 305 2.13 0.36 23.34
C ASN A 305 1.63 -0.41 22.11
N ILE A 306 1.02 0.30 21.18
CA ILE A 306 0.66 -0.24 19.86
C ILE A 306 1.67 0.26 18.86
N CYS A 307 2.15 -0.61 18.00
CA CYS A 307 2.86 -0.23 16.79
C CYS A 307 2.45 -1.14 15.62
N GLY A 308 2.69 -0.67 14.40
CA GLY A 308 2.25 -1.38 13.22
C GLY A 308 3.39 -1.85 12.33
N VAL A 309 3.10 -2.85 11.52
CA VAL A 309 3.96 -3.37 10.43
C VAL A 309 3.13 -3.43 9.15
N CYS A 310 3.77 -3.22 7.98
CA CYS A 310 3.14 -3.33 6.67
C CYS A 310 2.01 -2.29 6.44
N CYS A 311 0.97 -2.63 5.67
CA CYS A 311 -0.12 -1.70 5.34
C CYS A 311 -0.93 -1.28 6.55
N THR A 312 -1.20 -2.17 7.48
CA THR A 312 -1.88 -1.84 8.75
C THR A 312 -1.15 -0.75 9.53
N ALA A 313 0.21 -0.73 9.49
CA ALA A 313 0.97 0.36 10.10
C ALA A 313 0.63 1.72 9.49
N ASN A 314 0.50 1.79 8.15
CA ASN A 314 0.13 3.03 7.46
C ASN A 314 -1.29 3.48 7.84
N GLU A 315 -2.24 2.52 7.94
CA GLU A 315 -3.64 2.79 8.29
C GLU A 315 -3.77 3.42 9.69
N VAL A 316 -3.15 2.81 10.71
CA VAL A 316 -3.24 3.33 12.09
C VAL A 316 -2.36 4.56 12.30
N ALA A 317 -1.23 4.68 11.57
CA ALA A 317 -0.39 5.87 11.65
C ALA A 317 -1.09 7.09 11.08
N MET A 318 -1.69 7.00 9.88
CA MET A 318 -2.28 8.16 9.20
C MET A 318 -3.56 8.69 9.88
N ARG A 319 -4.22 7.90 10.74
CA ARG A 319 -5.43 8.30 11.47
C ARG A 319 -5.18 8.63 12.94
N HIS A 320 -4.26 7.91 13.59
CA HIS A 320 -4.04 7.99 15.03
C HIS A 320 -2.63 8.40 15.44
N GLY A 321 -1.68 8.54 14.50
CA GLY A 321 -0.28 8.78 14.83
C GLY A 321 0.41 7.59 15.52
N ILE A 322 -0.15 6.38 15.38
CA ILE A 322 0.45 5.15 15.94
C ILE A 322 1.81 4.89 15.27
N PRO A 323 2.85 4.55 16.04
CA PRO A 323 4.18 4.31 15.51
C PRO A 323 4.26 3.15 14.51
N MET A 324 5.11 3.29 13.50
CA MET A 324 5.38 2.29 12.47
C MET A 324 6.68 1.53 12.78
N ALA A 325 6.61 0.26 13.17
CA ALA A 325 7.82 -0.54 13.42
C ALA A 325 8.59 -0.87 12.13
N GLY A 326 7.90 -0.87 10.99
CA GLY A 326 8.53 -1.00 9.67
C GLY A 326 7.63 -1.67 8.63
N ASN A 327 8.25 -1.97 7.46
CA ASN A 327 7.55 -2.66 6.38
C ASN A 327 7.39 -4.17 6.67
N PHE A 328 6.81 -4.92 5.74
CA PHE A 328 6.52 -6.33 5.97
C PHE A 328 7.76 -7.20 6.28
N LEU A 329 8.98 -6.82 5.85
CA LEU A 329 10.19 -7.55 6.18
C LEU A 329 10.59 -7.42 7.67
N GLN A 330 10.09 -6.40 8.37
CA GLN A 330 10.29 -6.24 9.81
C GLN A 330 9.35 -7.09 10.67
N GLN A 331 8.39 -7.82 10.09
CA GLN A 331 7.46 -8.67 10.85
C GLN A 331 8.16 -9.72 11.73
N GLU A 332 9.29 -10.28 11.28
CA GLU A 332 10.10 -11.17 12.09
C GLU A 332 10.97 -10.39 13.09
N ASN A 333 11.45 -9.22 12.68
CA ASN A 333 12.34 -8.41 13.53
C ASN A 333 11.63 -7.90 14.79
N VAL A 334 10.33 -7.56 14.73
CA VAL A 334 9.58 -7.14 15.92
C VAL A 334 9.48 -8.28 16.96
N VAL A 335 9.36 -9.52 16.51
CA VAL A 335 9.41 -10.70 17.40
C VAL A 335 10.82 -10.92 17.94
N LEU A 336 11.84 -10.79 17.09
CA LEU A 336 13.27 -10.93 17.45
C LEU A 336 13.73 -9.88 18.46
N THR A 337 13.01 -8.76 18.64
CA THR A 337 13.30 -7.82 19.74
C THR A 337 13.14 -8.43 21.13
N GLY A 338 12.44 -9.56 21.25
CA GLY A 338 12.09 -10.17 22.54
C GLY A 338 11.13 -9.35 23.41
N ALA A 339 10.61 -8.24 22.86
CA ALA A 339 9.74 -7.30 23.57
C ALA A 339 8.29 -7.30 23.07
N CYS A 340 7.93 -8.20 22.13
CA CYS A 340 6.60 -8.28 21.52
C CYS A 340 5.71 -9.27 22.29
N GLU A 341 4.64 -8.80 22.92
CA GLU A 341 3.69 -9.67 23.63
C GLU A 341 2.73 -10.36 22.68
N ALA A 342 2.28 -9.62 21.66
CA ALA A 342 1.43 -10.18 20.62
C ALA A 342 1.73 -9.54 19.26
N ILE A 343 1.79 -10.37 18.23
CA ILE A 343 1.64 -9.95 16.84
C ILE A 343 0.27 -10.42 16.34
N VAL A 344 -0.59 -9.45 16.01
CA VAL A 344 -1.97 -9.69 15.62
C VAL A 344 -2.08 -9.45 14.12
N VAL A 345 -2.54 -10.45 13.39
CA VAL A 345 -2.56 -10.40 11.93
C VAL A 345 -3.95 -10.63 11.36
N ASP A 346 -4.26 -9.91 10.32
CA ASP A 346 -5.47 -10.07 9.51
C ASP A 346 -5.20 -10.88 8.23
N VAL A 347 -4.88 -10.20 7.12
CA VAL A 347 -4.66 -10.82 5.81
C VAL A 347 -3.44 -10.22 5.11
N GLN A 348 -2.83 -10.98 4.19
CA GLN A 348 -1.82 -10.57 3.21
C GLN A 348 -0.45 -10.19 3.80
N CYS A 349 0.61 -10.51 3.07
CA CYS A 349 2.02 -10.25 3.41
C CYS A 349 2.50 -10.87 4.73
N ILE A 350 1.77 -11.81 5.30
CA ILE A 350 2.09 -12.47 6.56
C ILE A 350 2.98 -13.68 6.27
N PHE A 351 4.12 -13.76 6.94
CA PHE A 351 5.00 -14.93 6.81
C PHE A 351 4.52 -16.09 7.70
N PRO A 352 4.28 -17.28 7.13
CA PRO A 352 3.99 -18.47 7.95
C PRO A 352 5.07 -18.80 8.99
N ALA A 353 6.29 -18.33 8.76
CA ALA A 353 7.42 -18.47 9.68
C ALA A 353 7.24 -17.74 11.03
N LEU A 354 6.29 -16.79 11.13
CA LEU A 354 5.96 -16.16 12.42
C LEU A 354 5.52 -17.16 13.48
N GLY A 355 4.83 -18.24 13.08
CA GLY A 355 4.38 -19.28 14.02
C GLY A 355 5.55 -19.93 14.76
N PRO A 356 6.45 -20.68 14.09
CA PRO A 356 7.61 -21.27 14.74
C PRO A 356 8.55 -20.23 15.37
N LEU A 357 8.71 -19.04 14.77
CA LEU A 357 9.51 -17.97 15.34
C LEU A 357 8.97 -17.51 16.70
N SER A 358 7.66 -17.29 16.80
CA SER A 358 7.01 -16.83 18.04
C SER A 358 7.18 -17.81 19.19
N LYS A 359 7.32 -19.12 18.89
CA LYS A 359 7.61 -20.16 19.91
C LYS A 359 9.03 -20.08 20.48
N CYS A 360 9.98 -19.44 19.79
CA CYS A 360 11.32 -19.21 20.32
C CYS A 360 11.34 -18.09 21.37
N PHE A 361 10.26 -17.32 21.47
CA PHE A 361 10.06 -16.22 22.41
C PHE A 361 8.75 -16.41 23.18
N HIS A 362 8.30 -15.39 23.90
CA HIS A 362 7.00 -15.41 24.60
C HIS A 362 5.84 -14.91 23.70
N THR A 363 6.13 -14.41 22.51
CA THR A 363 5.18 -13.71 21.63
C THR A 363 3.96 -14.58 21.30
N LYS A 364 2.76 -14.04 21.48
CA LYS A 364 1.52 -14.60 20.94
C LYS A 364 1.35 -14.24 19.48
N PHE A 365 1.30 -15.24 18.60
CA PHE A 365 0.98 -15.05 17.19
C PHE A 365 -0.51 -15.31 16.99
N ILE A 366 -1.29 -14.25 16.74
CA ILE A 366 -2.75 -14.29 16.68
C ILE A 366 -3.20 -14.01 15.26
N THR A 367 -3.85 -15.00 14.62
CA THR A 367 -4.50 -14.88 13.32
C THR A 367 -6.00 -14.67 13.50
N THR A 368 -6.61 -13.81 12.67
CA THR A 368 -7.99 -13.37 12.87
C THR A 368 -8.92 -13.64 11.70
N SER A 369 -8.36 -13.91 10.52
CA SER A 369 -9.16 -14.18 9.31
C SER A 369 -9.17 -15.68 8.94
N PRO A 370 -10.32 -16.26 8.59
CA PRO A 370 -10.42 -17.64 8.14
C PRO A 370 -9.66 -17.92 6.83
N ILE A 371 -9.43 -16.88 6.00
CA ILE A 371 -8.68 -16.99 4.74
C ILE A 371 -7.16 -16.82 4.92
N ALA A 372 -6.70 -16.47 6.12
CA ALA A 372 -5.27 -16.26 6.43
C ALA A 372 -4.85 -17.13 7.63
N ARG A 373 -5.16 -18.42 7.59
CA ARG A 373 -4.77 -19.39 8.62
C ARG A 373 -3.29 -19.72 8.51
N MET A 374 -2.57 -19.59 9.62
CA MET A 374 -1.13 -19.83 9.70
C MET A 374 -0.82 -20.95 10.70
N PRO A 375 0.24 -21.76 10.47
CA PRO A 375 0.63 -22.77 11.43
C PRO A 375 1.10 -22.12 12.74
N ASP A 376 0.89 -22.84 13.84
CA ASP A 376 1.37 -22.45 15.18
C ASP A 376 0.84 -21.10 15.66
N SER A 377 -0.31 -20.65 15.17
CA SER A 377 -1.00 -19.44 15.62
C SER A 377 -2.17 -19.74 16.54
N ASP A 378 -2.46 -18.84 17.47
CA ASP A 378 -3.75 -18.76 18.13
C ASP A 378 -4.75 -18.14 17.13
N PHE A 379 -5.94 -18.74 16.97
CA PHE A 379 -6.96 -18.23 16.05
C PHE A 379 -8.14 -17.64 16.83
N ILE A 380 -8.39 -16.35 16.60
CA ILE A 380 -9.56 -15.65 17.13
C ILE A 380 -10.25 -14.99 15.94
N GLU A 381 -11.31 -15.63 15.45
CA GLU A 381 -12.02 -15.16 14.26
C GLU A 381 -12.66 -13.81 14.51
N PHE A 382 -12.36 -12.84 13.64
CA PHE A 382 -12.79 -11.46 13.74
C PHE A 382 -13.77 -11.13 12.62
N HIS A 383 -14.92 -10.59 13.00
CA HIS A 383 -15.95 -10.06 12.12
C HIS A 383 -16.48 -8.72 12.68
N ALA A 384 -17.06 -7.90 11.82
CA ALA A 384 -17.57 -6.59 12.22
C ALA A 384 -18.63 -6.67 13.35
N GLU A 385 -19.44 -7.72 13.36
CA GLU A 385 -20.49 -7.94 14.34
C GLU A 385 -19.96 -8.18 15.75
N ASN A 386 -18.85 -8.91 15.90
CA ASN A 386 -18.23 -9.26 17.18
C ASN A 386 -16.92 -8.52 17.47
N ALA A 387 -16.66 -7.46 16.69
CA ALA A 387 -15.37 -6.75 16.66
C ALA A 387 -14.92 -6.27 18.04
N GLY A 388 -15.83 -5.69 18.83
CA GLY A 388 -15.50 -5.17 20.16
C GLY A 388 -15.09 -6.26 21.15
N GLU A 389 -15.83 -7.37 21.19
CA GLU A 389 -15.56 -8.50 22.09
C GLU A 389 -14.21 -9.15 21.75
N ASN A 390 -13.99 -9.45 20.47
CA ASN A 390 -12.79 -10.12 20.03
C ASN A 390 -11.54 -9.26 20.14
N ALA A 391 -11.62 -7.97 19.80
CA ALA A 391 -10.50 -7.05 19.97
C ALA A 391 -10.11 -6.90 21.46
N LYS A 392 -11.10 -6.76 22.36
CA LYS A 392 -10.84 -6.72 23.82
C LYS A 392 -10.18 -8.01 24.31
N ALA A 393 -10.64 -9.18 23.83
CA ALA A 393 -10.02 -10.46 24.17
C ALA A 393 -8.58 -10.56 23.68
N ILE A 394 -8.28 -10.11 22.47
CA ILE A 394 -6.93 -10.07 21.90
C ILE A 394 -6.02 -9.17 22.74
N VAL A 395 -6.45 -7.93 23.04
CA VAL A 395 -5.68 -7.00 23.88
C VAL A 395 -5.41 -7.60 25.25
N LYS A 396 -6.41 -8.22 25.87
CA LYS A 396 -6.26 -8.91 27.18
C LYS A 396 -5.22 -10.03 27.12
N LEU A 397 -5.26 -10.89 26.10
CA LEU A 397 -4.27 -11.95 25.90
C LEU A 397 -2.84 -11.40 25.81
N ALA A 398 -2.65 -10.30 25.10
CA ALA A 398 -1.35 -9.65 24.99
C ALA A 398 -0.89 -9.09 26.34
N VAL A 399 -1.78 -8.42 27.09
CA VAL A 399 -1.50 -7.86 28.41
C VAL A 399 -1.11 -8.96 29.39
N GLU A 400 -1.87 -10.05 29.46
CA GLU A 400 -1.59 -11.18 30.35
C GLU A 400 -0.28 -11.90 30.01
N ASN A 401 0.21 -11.76 28.76
CA ASN A 401 1.45 -12.35 28.28
C ASN A 401 2.71 -11.58 28.71
N PHE A 402 2.59 -10.34 29.19
CA PHE A 402 3.75 -9.50 29.61
C PHE A 402 4.62 -10.18 30.68
N LYS A 403 3.98 -10.87 31.63
CA LYS A 403 4.69 -11.63 32.70
C LYS A 403 5.59 -12.75 32.18
N ASN A 404 5.36 -13.22 30.97
CA ASN A 404 6.12 -14.31 30.34
C ASN A 404 7.35 -13.79 29.56
N ARG A 405 7.55 -12.48 29.50
CA ARG A 405 8.68 -11.88 28.79
C ARG A 405 10.01 -12.25 29.46
N ASN A 406 10.91 -12.85 28.67
CA ASN A 406 12.29 -13.09 29.10
C ASN A 406 13.11 -11.81 28.87
N GLN A 407 13.40 -11.10 29.97
CA GLN A 407 14.13 -9.83 29.92
C GLN A 407 15.56 -9.95 29.36
N ASP A 408 16.20 -11.12 29.46
CA ASP A 408 17.55 -11.37 28.97
C ASP A 408 17.59 -11.44 27.42
N LEU A 409 16.44 -11.68 26.77
CA LEU A 409 16.30 -11.70 25.33
C LEU A 409 15.83 -10.35 24.76
N VAL A 410 15.50 -9.37 25.60
CA VAL A 410 15.01 -8.08 25.12
C VAL A 410 16.15 -7.24 24.55
N HIS A 411 16.05 -6.97 23.26
CA HIS A 411 16.95 -6.07 22.55
C HIS A 411 16.15 -5.19 21.59
N ILE A 412 15.90 -3.94 21.97
CA ILE A 412 15.22 -2.95 21.13
C ILE A 412 16.29 -2.04 20.51
N PRO A 413 16.42 -1.98 19.17
CA PRO A 413 17.37 -1.08 18.52
C PRO A 413 17.08 0.39 18.83
N ASP A 414 18.13 1.18 19.09
CA ASP A 414 18.02 2.64 19.25
C ASP A 414 17.93 3.32 17.87
N LEU A 415 16.85 2.99 17.14
CA LEU A 415 16.52 3.59 15.85
C LEU A 415 15.08 4.07 15.87
N LYS A 416 14.88 5.38 15.89
CA LYS A 416 13.56 6.02 15.91
C LYS A 416 13.63 7.32 15.12
N GLN A 417 12.76 7.48 14.13
CA GLN A 417 12.65 8.64 13.24
C GLN A 417 11.29 9.26 13.37
N ASP A 418 11.25 10.59 13.31
CA ASP A 418 10.00 11.35 13.21
C ASP A 418 9.51 11.32 11.75
N ALA A 419 8.19 11.29 11.59
CA ALA A 419 7.51 11.30 10.30
C ALA A 419 6.20 12.05 10.39
N THR A 420 5.83 12.76 9.32
CA THR A 420 4.49 13.33 9.13
C THR A 420 3.77 12.52 8.06
N VAL A 421 2.60 11.97 8.39
CA VAL A 421 1.85 11.01 7.55
C VAL A 421 0.39 11.46 7.38
N GLY A 422 -0.36 10.85 6.44
CA GLY A 422 -1.81 11.08 6.33
C GLY A 422 -2.21 12.17 5.34
N TYR A 423 -1.50 12.32 4.23
CA TYR A 423 -1.86 13.23 3.14
C TYR A 423 -2.92 12.61 2.23
N SER A 424 -4.21 12.68 2.62
CA SER A 424 -5.33 12.36 1.72
C SER A 424 -5.44 13.39 0.58
N VAL A 425 -6.25 13.10 -0.44
CA VAL A 425 -6.52 14.07 -1.53
C VAL A 425 -7.11 15.36 -0.96
N GLU A 426 -8.03 15.24 -0.01
CA GLU A 426 -8.66 16.35 0.71
C GLU A 426 -7.64 17.16 1.52
N ALA A 427 -6.70 16.48 2.16
CA ALA A 427 -5.63 17.14 2.92
C ALA A 427 -4.67 17.90 2.00
N ILE A 428 -4.28 17.32 0.85
CA ILE A 428 -3.44 17.99 -0.14
C ILE A 428 -4.14 19.25 -0.67
N LYS A 429 -5.41 19.14 -1.08
CA LYS A 429 -6.20 20.30 -1.53
C LYS A 429 -6.24 21.39 -0.46
N LYS A 430 -6.45 21.01 0.80
CA LYS A 430 -6.46 21.97 1.92
C LYS A 430 -5.10 22.65 2.14
N CYS A 431 -3.98 21.95 1.95
CA CYS A 431 -2.66 22.57 2.00
C CYS A 431 -2.48 23.60 0.88
N LEU A 432 -3.02 23.33 -0.31
CA LEU A 432 -2.97 24.26 -1.44
C LEU A 432 -3.87 25.48 -1.26
N ASP A 433 -5.02 25.35 -0.57
CA ASP A 433 -5.92 26.48 -0.28
C ASP A 433 -5.23 27.61 0.52
N GLY A 434 -4.29 27.24 1.40
CA GLY A 434 -3.55 28.20 2.23
C GLY A 434 -2.55 29.09 1.45
N VAL A 435 -2.24 28.75 0.21
CA VAL A 435 -1.23 29.45 -0.62
C VAL A 435 -1.85 30.55 -1.49
N THR A 436 -3.15 30.50 -1.72
CA THR A 436 -3.81 31.41 -2.65
C THR A 436 -4.26 32.69 -1.96
N ASN A 437 -3.38 33.68 -1.94
CA ASN A 437 -3.71 35.06 -1.53
C ASN A 437 -4.42 35.84 -2.64
N THR A 438 -5.12 35.14 -3.55
CA THR A 438 -5.83 35.73 -4.69
C THR A 438 -7.34 35.72 -4.42
N GLN A 439 -8.02 36.76 -4.86
CA GLN A 439 -9.50 36.98 -4.75
C GLN A 439 -10.33 35.93 -5.53
N VAL A 440 -9.73 34.83 -5.97
CA VAL A 440 -10.39 33.73 -6.66
C VAL A 440 -10.58 32.60 -5.65
N ASP A 441 -11.82 32.14 -5.51
CA ASP A 441 -12.14 30.94 -4.74
C ASP A 441 -11.49 29.72 -5.43
N VAL A 442 -10.35 29.29 -4.90
CA VAL A 442 -9.57 28.15 -5.38
C VAL A 442 -9.64 26.97 -4.41
N THR A 443 -10.57 27.03 -3.46
CA THR A 443 -10.77 26.00 -2.44
C THR A 443 -11.02 24.65 -3.08
N GLY A 444 -10.19 23.67 -2.70
CA GLY A 444 -10.33 22.30 -3.16
C GLY A 444 -9.85 22.04 -4.59
N THR A 445 -9.01 22.91 -5.20
CA THR A 445 -8.47 22.70 -6.56
C THR A 445 -6.98 22.35 -6.56
N MET A 446 -6.51 21.74 -7.66
CA MET A 446 -5.09 21.46 -7.92
C MET A 446 -4.38 22.57 -8.70
N LYS A 447 -5.06 23.67 -9.03
CA LYS A 447 -4.51 24.77 -9.84
C LYS A 447 -3.19 25.32 -9.30
N PRO A 448 -2.99 25.55 -7.97
CA PRO A 448 -1.70 26.02 -7.47
C PRO A 448 -0.55 25.06 -7.78
N LEU A 449 -0.78 23.74 -7.65
CA LEU A 449 0.20 22.73 -8.01
C LEU A 449 0.49 22.73 -9.52
N VAL A 450 -0.55 22.83 -10.35
CA VAL A 450 -0.43 22.91 -11.81
C VAL A 450 0.42 24.13 -12.23
N GLU A 451 0.21 25.28 -11.60
CA GLU A 451 1.01 26.49 -11.88
C GLU A 451 2.47 26.36 -11.42
N CYS A 452 2.74 25.68 -10.30
CA CYS A 452 4.12 25.33 -9.90
C CYS A 452 4.80 24.43 -10.92
N VAL A 453 4.08 23.48 -11.52
CA VAL A 453 4.61 22.61 -12.58
C VAL A 453 4.82 23.39 -13.88
N LYS A 454 3.86 24.21 -14.32
CA LYS A 454 3.98 25.04 -15.53
C LYS A 454 5.13 26.03 -15.45
N SER A 455 5.33 26.67 -14.32
CA SER A 455 6.40 27.66 -14.10
C SER A 455 7.79 27.02 -13.93
N GLY A 456 7.88 25.68 -13.82
CA GLY A 456 9.14 24.97 -13.61
C GLY A 456 9.68 25.00 -12.18
N VAL A 457 8.93 25.57 -11.23
CA VAL A 457 9.26 25.50 -9.79
C VAL A 457 9.25 24.05 -9.30
N LEU A 458 8.27 23.27 -9.74
CA LEU A 458 8.29 21.82 -9.65
C LEU A 458 8.49 21.24 -11.05
N ARG A 459 9.38 20.26 -11.17
CA ARG A 459 9.60 19.58 -12.45
C ARG A 459 8.49 18.57 -12.75
N GLY A 460 7.90 17.98 -11.73
CA GLY A 460 6.83 17.00 -11.84
C GLY A 460 6.63 16.23 -10.56
N ALA A 461 6.05 15.02 -10.67
CA ALA A 461 5.78 14.15 -9.53
C ALA A 461 6.14 12.69 -9.83
N VAL A 462 6.46 11.93 -8.78
CA VAL A 462 6.58 10.47 -8.85
C VAL A 462 5.67 9.84 -7.80
N ALA A 463 4.83 8.90 -8.22
CA ALA A 463 4.12 7.99 -7.33
C ALA A 463 5.01 6.78 -7.06
N MET A 464 5.75 6.78 -5.93
CA MET A 464 6.62 5.68 -5.55
C MET A 464 5.91 4.76 -4.58
N VAL A 465 5.66 3.53 -5.00
CA VAL A 465 4.79 2.58 -4.32
C VAL A 465 5.41 1.19 -4.25
N GLY A 466 4.70 0.25 -3.65
CA GLY A 466 5.04 -1.17 -3.69
C GLY A 466 5.70 -1.69 -2.42
N CYS A 467 6.30 -2.86 -2.57
CA CYS A 467 6.82 -3.67 -1.49
C CYS A 467 8.34 -3.44 -1.28
N ASN A 468 8.94 -4.29 -0.43
CA ASN A 468 10.38 -4.54 -0.38
C ASN A 468 10.65 -5.96 -0.86
N ASN A 469 11.67 -6.15 -1.66
CA ASN A 469 11.98 -7.46 -2.24
C ASN A 469 13.30 -8.00 -1.67
N PRO A 470 13.31 -9.17 -1.02
CA PRO A 470 14.53 -9.75 -0.46
C PRO A 470 15.53 -10.24 -1.52
N LYS A 471 15.19 -10.22 -2.82
CA LYS A 471 16.14 -10.48 -3.92
C LYS A 471 17.12 -9.34 -4.16
N VAL A 472 16.77 -8.14 -3.73
CA VAL A 472 17.61 -6.94 -3.77
C VAL A 472 17.91 -6.50 -2.34
N ARG A 473 18.80 -5.54 -2.17
CA ARG A 473 19.04 -4.96 -0.84
C ARG A 473 17.82 -4.13 -0.42
N PRO A 474 17.04 -4.56 0.60
CA PRO A 474 15.79 -3.91 0.95
C PRO A 474 15.96 -2.44 1.33
N ASP A 475 14.96 -1.62 1.01
CA ASP A 475 14.89 -0.18 1.23
C ASP A 475 15.83 0.67 0.35
N THR A 476 16.90 0.08 -0.19
CA THR A 476 17.95 0.83 -0.91
C THR A 476 17.42 1.56 -2.12
N ALA A 477 16.69 0.86 -3.00
CA ALA A 477 16.17 1.49 -4.21
C ALA A 477 15.13 2.57 -3.88
N HIS A 478 14.27 2.34 -2.91
CA HIS A 478 13.31 3.34 -2.45
C HIS A 478 14.00 4.62 -1.97
N ILE A 479 14.95 4.48 -1.05
CA ILE A 479 15.61 5.62 -0.40
C ILE A 479 16.46 6.41 -1.39
N GLU A 480 17.29 5.74 -2.20
CA GLU A 480 18.20 6.42 -3.13
C GLU A 480 17.44 7.11 -4.27
N LEU A 481 16.40 6.47 -4.81
CA LEU A 481 15.55 7.10 -5.82
C LEU A 481 14.80 8.32 -5.27
N MET A 482 14.22 8.22 -4.06
CA MET A 482 13.54 9.36 -3.43
C MET A 482 14.46 10.55 -3.26
N LYS A 483 15.68 10.35 -2.73
CA LYS A 483 16.69 11.40 -2.59
C LYS A 483 17.04 12.05 -3.94
N LYS A 484 17.26 11.22 -4.97
CA LYS A 484 17.58 11.70 -6.33
C LYS A 484 16.45 12.53 -6.92
N LEU A 485 15.20 12.11 -6.75
CA LEU A 485 14.02 12.79 -7.27
C LEU A 485 13.79 14.15 -6.60
N ILE A 486 13.79 14.20 -5.26
CA ILE A 486 13.57 15.47 -4.55
C ILE A 486 14.69 16.48 -4.78
N ALA A 487 15.95 16.03 -4.99
CA ALA A 487 17.06 16.88 -5.37
C ALA A 487 16.92 17.49 -6.78
N ASN A 488 16.05 16.94 -7.62
CA ASN A 488 15.72 17.43 -8.96
C ASN A 488 14.35 18.14 -9.03
N ASP A 489 13.87 18.71 -7.91
CA ASP A 489 12.59 19.42 -7.80
C ASP A 489 11.36 18.60 -8.21
N ILE A 490 11.41 17.29 -8.01
CA ILE A 490 10.32 16.36 -8.26
C ILE A 490 9.71 15.96 -6.92
N ILE A 491 8.42 16.27 -6.70
CA ILE A 491 7.72 15.86 -5.49
C ILE A 491 7.39 14.36 -5.55
N VAL A 492 7.51 13.66 -4.42
CA VAL A 492 7.23 12.23 -4.36
C VAL A 492 6.00 11.97 -3.49
N VAL A 493 5.07 11.16 -3.98
CA VAL A 493 3.96 10.62 -3.17
C VAL A 493 4.20 9.14 -2.93
N VAL A 494 4.00 8.67 -1.71
CA VAL A 494 4.34 7.30 -1.29
C VAL A 494 3.20 6.60 -0.58
N SER A 495 3.14 5.27 -0.73
CA SER A 495 2.21 4.40 0.00
C SER A 495 2.80 3.01 0.26
N GLY A 496 2.14 2.23 1.12
CA GLY A 496 2.56 0.86 1.43
C GLY A 496 3.95 0.77 2.04
N CYS A 497 4.73 -0.26 1.66
CA CYS A 497 6.07 -0.46 2.19
C CYS A 497 7.09 0.59 1.72
N SER A 498 6.86 1.21 0.54
CA SER A 498 7.66 2.34 0.07
C SER A 498 7.58 3.54 1.04
N ALA A 499 6.38 3.84 1.54
CA ALA A 499 6.18 4.88 2.54
C ALA A 499 6.93 4.58 3.85
N GLN A 500 6.97 3.33 4.26
CA GLN A 500 7.70 2.93 5.47
C GLN A 500 9.22 2.94 5.27
N ALA A 501 9.72 2.64 4.06
CA ALA A 501 11.13 2.83 3.73
C ALA A 501 11.52 4.31 3.87
N ALA A 502 10.69 5.23 3.36
CA ALA A 502 10.87 6.67 3.53
C ALA A 502 10.84 7.09 5.01
N ALA A 503 9.85 6.60 5.79
CA ALA A 503 9.72 6.90 7.20
C ALA A 503 10.94 6.44 8.02
N LYS A 504 11.39 5.20 7.81
CA LYS A 504 12.57 4.64 8.47
C LYS A 504 13.85 5.42 8.19
N ALA A 505 13.98 5.98 6.99
CA ALA A 505 15.12 6.80 6.60
C ALA A 505 15.04 8.25 7.12
N GLY A 506 13.91 8.69 7.68
CA GLY A 506 13.67 10.07 8.10
C GLY A 506 13.25 11.00 6.96
N LEU A 507 12.90 10.45 5.80
CA LEU A 507 12.53 11.23 4.61
C LEU A 507 11.09 11.76 4.64
N LEU A 508 10.25 11.31 5.57
CA LEU A 508 8.89 11.85 5.79
C LEU A 508 8.87 13.00 6.79
N SER A 509 10.02 13.47 7.24
CA SER A 509 10.11 14.64 8.10
C SER A 509 10.13 15.93 7.27
N LYS A 510 9.67 17.05 7.86
CA LYS A 510 9.73 18.37 7.20
C LYS A 510 11.16 18.84 6.98
N GLU A 511 12.10 18.37 7.77
CA GLU A 511 13.53 18.66 7.64
C GLU A 511 14.14 18.04 6.38
N ALA A 512 13.50 17.01 5.80
CA ALA A 512 13.94 16.39 4.54
C ALA A 512 13.95 17.39 3.36
N LYS A 513 13.28 18.53 3.48
CA LYS A 513 13.37 19.64 2.51
C LYS A 513 14.81 20.14 2.28
N GLU A 514 15.72 19.92 3.22
CA GLU A 514 17.14 20.29 3.05
C GLU A 514 17.87 19.43 2.00
N LEU A 515 17.27 18.32 1.56
CA LEU A 515 17.77 17.47 0.48
C LEU A 515 17.20 17.85 -0.89
N CYS A 516 16.26 18.79 -0.93
CA CYS A 516 15.55 19.17 -2.15
C CYS A 516 16.37 20.12 -3.02
N GLY A 517 16.03 20.16 -4.31
CA GLY A 517 16.33 21.31 -5.14
C GLY A 517 15.62 22.58 -4.64
N ASP A 518 16.03 23.75 -5.15
CA ASP A 518 15.53 25.04 -4.67
C ASP A 518 14.04 25.23 -4.88
N GLY A 519 13.49 24.67 -5.96
CA GLY A 519 12.07 24.79 -6.31
C GLY A 519 11.19 24.03 -5.33
N LEU A 520 11.47 22.75 -5.11
CA LEU A 520 10.70 21.91 -4.20
C LEU A 520 10.88 22.36 -2.74
N LYS A 521 12.10 22.75 -2.34
CA LYS A 521 12.37 23.30 -1.01
C LYS A 521 11.47 24.50 -0.73
N ARG A 522 11.39 25.45 -1.68
CA ARG A 522 10.51 26.62 -1.56
C ARG A 522 9.03 26.24 -1.43
N VAL A 523 8.57 25.26 -2.19
CA VAL A 523 7.18 24.75 -2.06
C VAL A 523 6.95 24.16 -0.67
N CYS A 524 7.85 23.29 -0.19
CA CYS A 524 7.74 22.70 1.15
C CYS A 524 7.69 23.75 2.26
N GLU A 525 8.49 24.82 2.15
CA GLU A 525 8.48 25.94 3.10
C GLU A 525 7.18 26.75 3.05
N LEU A 526 6.63 26.96 1.85
CA LEU A 526 5.45 27.77 1.65
C LEU A 526 4.18 27.11 2.20
N VAL A 527 4.03 25.79 1.99
CA VAL A 527 2.82 25.04 2.41
C VAL A 527 3.03 24.18 3.66
N ASP A 528 4.20 24.26 4.28
CA ASP A 528 4.59 23.55 5.50
C ASP A 528 4.42 22.01 5.41
N ILE A 529 4.93 21.40 4.32
CA ILE A 529 4.88 19.96 4.05
C ILE A 529 6.28 19.35 3.91
N PRO A 530 6.46 18.04 4.13
CA PRO A 530 7.66 17.33 3.71
C PRO A 530 7.71 17.19 2.17
N PRO A 531 8.89 16.94 1.59
CA PRO A 531 9.02 16.76 0.13
C PRO A 531 8.48 15.42 -0.38
N ILE A 532 8.20 14.50 0.54
CA ILE A 532 7.65 13.18 0.27
C ILE A 532 6.37 13.03 1.09
N LEU A 533 5.24 12.81 0.41
CA LEU A 533 3.92 12.79 1.01
C LEU A 533 3.42 11.36 1.22
N HIS A 534 3.19 10.97 2.46
CA HIS A 534 2.60 9.68 2.80
C HIS A 534 1.09 9.67 2.54
N MET A 535 0.62 8.87 1.59
CA MET A 535 -0.79 8.81 1.19
C MET A 535 -1.56 7.60 1.75
N GLY A 536 -0.88 6.65 2.41
CA GLY A 536 -1.53 5.51 3.05
C GLY A 536 -0.97 4.15 2.70
N SER A 537 -1.83 3.15 2.65
CA SER A 537 -1.54 1.74 2.38
C SER A 537 -1.53 1.40 0.88
N CYS A 538 -1.42 0.10 0.54
CA CYS A 538 -1.41 -0.34 -0.86
C CYS A 538 -2.75 -0.04 -1.58
N VAL A 539 -3.91 -0.20 -0.94
CA VAL A 539 -5.21 0.15 -1.54
C VAL A 539 -5.34 1.65 -1.78
N ASP A 540 -4.66 2.47 -0.98
CA ASP A 540 -4.67 3.93 -1.06
C ASP A 540 -3.92 4.50 -2.27
N ILE A 541 -3.32 3.66 -3.11
CA ILE A 541 -2.86 4.07 -4.45
C ILE A 541 -4.05 4.56 -5.27
N SER A 542 -5.27 4.10 -4.98
CA SER A 542 -6.50 4.66 -5.51
C SER A 542 -6.63 6.17 -5.29
N ARG A 543 -6.13 6.73 -4.16
CA ARG A 543 -6.04 8.19 -3.92
C ARG A 543 -5.14 8.88 -4.93
N MET A 544 -4.02 8.23 -5.33
CA MET A 544 -3.10 8.78 -6.32
C MET A 544 -3.75 8.85 -7.70
N MET A 545 -4.63 7.89 -8.04
CA MET A 545 -5.43 7.92 -9.28
C MET A 545 -6.44 9.08 -9.27
N ILE A 546 -7.10 9.31 -8.15
CA ILE A 546 -7.99 10.47 -7.98
C ILE A 546 -7.20 11.78 -8.07
N LEU A 547 -6.04 11.86 -7.42
CA LEU A 547 -5.15 13.03 -7.49
C LEU A 547 -4.74 13.34 -8.95
N ALA A 548 -4.33 12.32 -9.71
CA ALA A 548 -4.00 12.47 -11.13
C ALA A 548 -5.21 12.92 -11.96
N SER A 549 -6.41 12.39 -11.66
CA SER A 549 -7.67 12.78 -12.32
C SER A 549 -8.03 14.24 -12.03
N ASP A 550 -7.87 14.70 -10.79
CA ASP A 550 -8.11 16.09 -10.39
C ASP A 550 -7.09 17.05 -11.04
N ILE A 551 -5.82 16.66 -11.12
CA ILE A 551 -4.78 17.42 -11.84
C ILE A 551 -5.15 17.50 -13.33
N ALA A 552 -5.55 16.42 -13.97
CA ALA A 552 -5.98 16.41 -15.37
C ALA A 552 -7.15 17.37 -15.59
N LYS A 553 -8.16 17.34 -14.73
CA LYS A 553 -9.32 18.22 -14.77
C LYS A 553 -8.93 19.70 -14.67
N ASP A 554 -8.06 20.05 -13.70
CA ASP A 554 -7.72 21.45 -13.41
C ASP A 554 -6.67 22.03 -14.38
N SER A 555 -5.82 21.18 -14.97
CA SER A 555 -4.82 21.58 -15.97
C SER A 555 -5.36 21.62 -17.40
N GLY A 556 -6.39 20.84 -17.69
CA GLY A 556 -6.87 20.56 -19.05
C GLY A 556 -5.99 19.56 -19.82
N TRP A 557 -5.05 18.90 -19.15
CA TRP A 557 -4.20 17.85 -19.74
C TRP A 557 -4.83 16.48 -19.61
N ASN A 558 -4.50 15.57 -20.53
CA ASN A 558 -4.77 14.14 -20.30
C ASN A 558 -3.82 13.61 -19.23
N ILE A 559 -4.20 12.53 -18.51
CA ILE A 559 -3.33 11.95 -17.48
C ILE A 559 -1.96 11.57 -18.05
N SER A 560 -1.91 11.02 -19.27
CA SER A 560 -0.68 10.64 -19.97
C SER A 560 0.28 11.82 -20.24
N GLN A 561 -0.26 13.05 -20.31
CA GLN A 561 0.51 14.26 -20.56
C GLN A 561 1.06 14.88 -19.27
N ILE A 562 0.49 14.57 -18.11
CA ILE A 562 0.96 15.12 -16.82
C ILE A 562 2.43 14.70 -16.61
N PRO A 563 3.35 15.61 -16.22
CA PRO A 563 4.71 15.27 -15.79
C PRO A 563 4.71 14.42 -14.52
N LEU A 564 4.17 13.21 -14.61
CA LEU A 564 3.96 12.22 -13.56
C LEU A 564 4.37 10.85 -14.08
N VAL A 565 5.07 10.10 -13.23
CA VAL A 565 5.36 8.68 -13.46
C VAL A 565 5.10 7.86 -12.19
N GLY A 566 4.81 6.57 -12.36
CA GLY A 566 4.73 5.59 -11.28
C GLY A 566 6.02 4.80 -11.16
N CYS A 567 6.40 4.41 -9.94
CA CYS A 567 7.56 3.56 -9.70
C CYS A 567 7.31 2.54 -8.60
N ALA A 568 7.68 1.28 -8.83
CA ALA A 568 7.72 0.22 -7.84
C ALA A 568 9.10 -0.49 -7.89
N PRO A 569 10.14 0.11 -7.26
CA PRO A 569 11.51 -0.34 -7.45
C PRO A 569 11.83 -1.70 -6.82
N GLU A 570 11.12 -2.06 -5.74
CA GLU A 570 11.33 -3.30 -4.99
C GLU A 570 10.03 -4.13 -4.88
N TRP A 571 9.16 -4.08 -5.87
CA TRP A 571 7.92 -4.85 -5.83
C TRP A 571 8.17 -6.36 -5.69
N MET A 572 7.26 -7.10 -5.01
CA MET A 572 7.42 -8.55 -4.83
C MET A 572 6.12 -9.36 -4.96
N SER A 573 4.96 -8.78 -4.69
CA SER A 573 3.70 -9.55 -4.60
C SER A 573 2.82 -9.39 -5.84
N GLU A 574 1.87 -10.31 -5.98
CA GLU A 574 0.83 -10.27 -7.01
C GLU A 574 0.05 -8.95 -7.00
N LYS A 575 -0.19 -8.38 -5.81
CA LYS A 575 -0.82 -7.06 -5.66
C LYS A 575 -0.08 -5.97 -6.43
N ALA A 576 1.24 -5.96 -6.36
CA ALA A 576 2.04 -4.98 -7.08
C ALA A 576 1.89 -5.09 -8.60
N VAL A 577 1.69 -6.30 -9.15
CA VAL A 577 1.42 -6.49 -10.59
C VAL A 577 0.04 -5.97 -10.96
N SER A 578 -0.98 -6.25 -10.15
CA SER A 578 -2.32 -5.68 -10.35
C SER A 578 -2.31 -4.16 -10.27
N ILE A 579 -1.62 -3.59 -9.27
CA ILE A 579 -1.41 -2.15 -9.09
C ILE A 579 -0.72 -1.55 -10.32
N GLY A 580 0.40 -2.13 -10.76
CA GLY A 580 1.09 -1.66 -11.96
C GLY A 580 0.17 -1.64 -13.19
N ASN A 581 -0.67 -2.67 -13.34
CA ASN A 581 -1.60 -2.73 -14.46
C ASN A 581 -2.68 -1.63 -14.41
N TYR A 582 -3.26 -1.29 -13.26
CA TYR A 582 -4.21 -0.19 -13.25
C TYR A 582 -3.54 1.19 -13.33
N VAL A 583 -2.31 1.34 -12.80
CA VAL A 583 -1.55 2.59 -12.92
C VAL A 583 -1.21 2.86 -14.39
N VAL A 584 -0.64 1.88 -15.10
CA VAL A 584 -0.31 2.04 -16.52
C VAL A 584 -1.57 2.18 -17.37
N ALA A 585 -2.63 1.42 -17.07
CA ALA A 585 -3.90 1.52 -17.79
C ALA A 585 -4.59 2.89 -17.59
N THR A 586 -4.28 3.59 -16.51
CA THR A 586 -4.79 4.96 -16.27
C THR A 586 -4.02 6.03 -17.06
N GLY A 587 -2.94 5.66 -17.76
CA GLY A 587 -2.14 6.57 -18.58
C GLY A 587 -0.84 7.04 -17.92
N ILE A 588 -0.35 6.34 -16.89
CA ILE A 588 0.85 6.70 -16.14
C ILE A 588 1.98 5.72 -16.46
N ASP A 589 3.06 6.21 -17.10
CA ASP A 589 4.27 5.40 -17.32
C ASP A 589 4.78 4.83 -16.00
N THR A 590 5.03 3.51 -15.97
CA THR A 590 5.32 2.78 -14.74
C THR A 590 6.69 2.12 -14.78
N PHE A 591 7.54 2.47 -13.82
CA PHE A 591 8.92 2.04 -13.71
C PHE A 591 9.09 0.93 -12.67
N LEU A 592 9.80 -0.14 -13.04
CA LEU A 592 10.00 -1.31 -12.19
C LEU A 592 11.49 -1.59 -12.02
N GLY A 593 11.94 -1.80 -10.77
CA GLY A 593 13.31 -2.22 -10.45
C GLY A 593 13.52 -3.74 -10.43
N VAL A 594 12.44 -4.52 -10.59
CA VAL A 594 12.45 -5.98 -10.66
C VAL A 594 11.60 -6.43 -11.85
N ASP A 595 12.10 -7.39 -12.64
CA ASP A 595 11.36 -7.96 -13.78
C ASP A 595 10.10 -8.71 -13.32
N PRO A 596 8.94 -8.51 -13.96
CA PRO A 596 7.69 -9.19 -13.61
C PRO A 596 7.58 -10.62 -14.19
N TYR A 597 8.70 -11.33 -14.30
CA TYR A 597 8.82 -12.68 -14.86
C TYR A 597 8.40 -12.79 -16.34
N THR A 598 8.68 -11.75 -17.13
CA THR A 598 8.29 -11.66 -18.53
C THR A 598 9.45 -11.78 -19.50
N LYS A 599 10.69 -11.71 -19.02
CA LYS A 599 11.91 -11.70 -19.86
C LYS A 599 12.13 -12.97 -20.70
N GLY A 600 11.45 -14.07 -20.38
CA GLY A 600 11.46 -15.28 -21.19
C GLY A 600 10.65 -15.20 -22.50
N SER A 601 9.86 -14.13 -22.69
CA SER A 601 9.05 -13.87 -23.89
C SER A 601 9.32 -12.49 -24.45
N THR A 602 9.96 -12.44 -25.62
CA THR A 602 10.20 -11.18 -26.34
C THR A 602 8.90 -10.48 -26.71
N GLU A 603 7.87 -11.23 -27.13
CA GLU A 603 6.58 -10.68 -27.50
C GLU A 603 5.84 -10.05 -26.31
N VAL A 604 5.79 -10.71 -25.15
CA VAL A 604 5.18 -10.15 -23.94
C VAL A 604 5.95 -8.93 -23.44
N THR A 605 7.28 -8.98 -23.51
CA THR A 605 8.13 -7.84 -23.15
C THR A 605 7.87 -6.66 -24.06
N GLU A 606 7.76 -6.87 -25.38
CA GLU A 606 7.45 -5.80 -26.34
C GLU A 606 6.04 -5.23 -26.12
N LEU A 607 5.04 -6.09 -25.86
CA LEU A 607 3.68 -5.64 -25.55
C LEU A 607 3.62 -4.73 -24.32
N LEU A 608 4.42 -5.01 -23.28
CA LEU A 608 4.40 -4.26 -22.03
C LEU A 608 5.32 -3.03 -22.04
N GLN A 609 6.48 -3.11 -22.71
CA GLN A 609 7.57 -2.12 -22.61
C GLN A 609 7.88 -1.41 -23.94
N GLY A 610 7.42 -1.95 -25.06
CA GLY A 610 7.69 -1.41 -26.39
C GLY A 610 6.92 -0.13 -26.71
N GLU A 611 7.18 0.41 -27.90
CA GLU A 611 6.46 1.58 -28.42
C GLU A 611 5.07 1.21 -28.96
N HIS A 612 4.83 -0.07 -29.22
CA HIS A 612 3.56 -0.64 -29.61
C HIS A 612 3.04 -1.58 -28.52
N GLY A 613 1.76 -1.91 -28.56
CA GLY A 613 1.13 -2.74 -27.53
C GLY A 613 0.33 -1.91 -26.52
N ILE A 614 0.63 -2.00 -25.21
CA ILE A 614 -0.16 -1.26 -24.20
C ILE A 614 -0.06 0.25 -24.38
N LYS A 615 1.07 0.77 -24.87
CA LYS A 615 1.22 2.19 -25.16
C LYS A 615 0.22 2.71 -26.18
N ASP A 616 -0.08 1.92 -27.22
CA ASP A 616 -1.11 2.28 -28.21
C ASP A 616 -2.53 2.24 -27.62
N TRP A 617 -2.74 1.46 -26.55
CA TRP A 617 -4.07 1.28 -25.97
C TRP A 617 -4.39 2.28 -24.87
N VAL A 618 -3.37 2.66 -24.07
CA VAL A 618 -3.56 3.46 -22.84
C VAL A 618 -2.60 4.64 -22.71
N GLU A 619 -1.84 4.95 -23.76
CA GLU A 619 -0.88 6.07 -23.83
C GLU A 619 0.24 6.02 -22.75
N ALA A 620 0.49 4.85 -22.19
CA ALA A 620 1.55 4.61 -21.20
C ALA A 620 2.12 3.20 -21.33
N LYS A 621 3.31 2.99 -20.77
CA LYS A 621 3.99 1.69 -20.81
C LYS A 621 4.78 1.41 -19.54
N TYR A 622 5.25 0.17 -19.43
CA TYR A 622 6.24 -0.19 -18.42
C TYR A 622 7.67 0.11 -18.90
N THR A 623 8.53 0.41 -17.95
CA THR A 623 9.99 0.42 -18.12
C THR A 623 10.59 -0.41 -17.00
N VAL A 624 11.33 -1.47 -17.34
CA VAL A 624 12.07 -2.30 -16.39
C VAL A 624 13.54 -1.93 -16.46
N GLU A 625 14.12 -1.51 -15.33
CA GLU A 625 15.54 -1.20 -15.19
C GLU A 625 16.03 -1.64 -13.81
N LEU A 626 17.03 -2.51 -13.79
CA LEU A 626 17.55 -3.12 -12.56
C LEU A 626 18.64 -2.28 -11.89
N ASP A 627 19.25 -1.38 -12.64
CA ASP A 627 20.23 -0.42 -12.13
C ASP A 627 19.50 0.79 -11.56
N ILE A 628 19.63 1.05 -10.27
CA ILE A 628 18.90 2.08 -9.52
C ILE A 628 19.20 3.47 -10.07
N GLU A 629 20.47 3.77 -10.38
CA GLU A 629 20.86 5.08 -10.90
C GLU A 629 20.23 5.34 -12.27
N LYS A 630 20.30 4.35 -13.18
CA LYS A 630 19.67 4.45 -14.51
C LYS A 630 18.16 4.51 -14.42
N LEU A 631 17.55 3.79 -13.45
CA LEU A 631 16.11 3.84 -13.22
C LEU A 631 15.68 5.27 -12.86
N GLY A 632 16.42 5.93 -11.95
CA GLY A 632 16.20 7.32 -11.59
C GLY A 632 16.37 8.28 -12.76
N ASP A 633 17.43 8.12 -13.57
CA ASP A 633 17.66 8.94 -14.76
C ASP A 633 16.54 8.81 -15.78
N LYS A 634 16.06 7.58 -16.04
CA LYS A 634 14.94 7.31 -16.95
C LYS A 634 13.64 7.94 -16.47
N MET A 635 13.35 7.93 -15.16
CA MET A 635 12.16 8.58 -14.59
C MET A 635 12.23 10.10 -14.76
N ILE A 636 13.37 10.70 -14.44
CA ILE A 636 13.59 12.15 -14.63
C ILE A 636 13.42 12.51 -16.11
N GLN A 637 14.05 11.75 -17.01
CA GLN A 637 13.95 11.99 -18.45
C GLN A 637 12.50 11.89 -18.94
N ALA A 638 11.74 10.89 -18.49
CA ALA A 638 10.33 10.75 -18.88
C ALA A 638 9.46 11.94 -18.41
N ILE A 639 9.75 12.49 -17.23
CA ILE A 639 9.11 13.72 -16.74
C ILE A 639 9.47 14.91 -17.63
N GLU A 640 10.75 15.08 -17.95
CA GLU A 640 11.23 16.18 -18.80
C GLU A 640 10.69 16.07 -20.25
N ASP A 641 10.59 14.86 -20.80
CA ASP A 641 9.99 14.62 -22.12
C ASP A 641 8.52 15.04 -22.15
N LYS A 642 7.75 14.74 -21.10
CA LYS A 642 6.35 15.18 -20.96
C LYS A 642 6.26 16.70 -20.84
N ARG A 643 7.16 17.33 -20.09
CA ARG A 643 7.26 18.80 -20.00
C ARG A 643 7.54 19.43 -21.36
N ALA A 644 8.53 18.91 -22.07
CA ALA A 644 8.89 19.37 -23.42
C ALA A 644 7.71 19.25 -24.40
N ALA A 645 6.96 18.14 -24.32
CA ALA A 645 5.76 17.93 -25.14
C ALA A 645 4.63 18.94 -24.84
N LEU A 646 4.55 19.43 -23.59
CA LEU A 646 3.60 20.46 -23.17
C LEU A 646 4.12 21.89 -23.43
N GLY A 647 5.38 22.06 -23.80
CA GLY A 647 6.01 23.38 -24.00
C GLY A 647 6.27 24.17 -22.71
N ILE A 648 6.52 23.47 -21.58
CA ILE A 648 6.73 24.05 -20.25
C ILE A 648 8.09 23.70 -19.67
#